data_29848590df66b4eebad16cfabf0ffa1c
#
_entry.id   29848590df66b4eebad16cfabf0ffa1c
#
_cell.length_a   1.000
_cell.length_b   1.000
_cell.length_c   1.000
_cell.angle_alpha   90.00
_cell.angle_beta   90.00
_cell.angle_gamma   90.00
#
_symmetry.space_group_name_H-M   'P 1'
#
loop_
_entity.id
_entity.type
_entity.pdbx_description
1 polymer ?
#
loop_
_entity_poly.entity_id
_entity_poly.type
_entity_poly.pdbx_seq_one_letter_code
_entity_poly.pdbx_strand_id
1 'polypeptide(L)'
;MTVATSTQSFGDVIARAQRAGRLVVQPRMGMSNPRDMRLGLLATKGAAATTVGTITLDSYTRIGASLEAAEAVAVGMELNGYPLVAHDLATTTGVLAGVLSPDFPVQIRHGSPCPEPIVAALIAAGLHATEGGPVSYCLPYSRMPLETATSNWARSCDLLAGVRETGVQPHLESFGGCMLGQLCPPGLLIALSVLECLFFRQHGVHSVSLSYAQQTNAEQDREAVLALRRLADELMPDADRHIVLYTYMGVYPRTPAGADGLLTEAARLAVRTGAARLIVKTAAEAYRIPSIAENVAALEAAAVAAADERRAPAPNAPGDTGIYAEARSLVEAVLNLDSDLGRALIKAFRHGYLDVPYCLHPDNAGRARSYLDQAGWLHWSRIGSMPIAETLRPARSELTAAGLLQALSFVERKFDEAGRSGLPTPARAAVASALTEPKELWRTKPMTQLSAAPGTQPATPPSTREHLSSPATWAVLTIQSRMLAATRNFLCQHGFTEVLLPVIGPVTDPGARGAKQVDIDYYGHRYKLMTSAILYKQASLTMFDKIYCIAPNVRLEPLDTTVTSRHLAEFHQIDVEMAGASRDQAMRLIEELVSYVVTKVLSDLPAEFERLGRDTAALAALTTGPFGRRSHAESVATLRELGHPQNPDAEIDWAGEAMLSQLESRPFFLTDYPKGSRGFYDRENPQRPGFLRNFDLIAAEGYGELCSGSEREHDYAAIIARMRETGENPAKYGWYLDMVRQGIPASAGFGIGVERLTRYIAGLGSVWQASAFPKIPGAVSP
;
A
#
# COMPACT_ATOMS: atom_id res chain seq x y z
N MET A 1 -38.16 1.72 -21.27
CA MET A 1 -38.61 2.03 -19.89
C MET A 1 -37.93 3.34 -19.49
N THR A 2 -38.68 4.41 -19.44
CA THR A 2 -38.23 5.73 -19.00
C THR A 2 -37.85 5.64 -17.53
N VAL A 3 -36.56 5.80 -17.18
CA VAL A 3 -36.09 5.94 -15.83
C VAL A 3 -36.75 7.22 -15.28
N ALA A 4 -37.57 7.08 -14.26
CA ALA A 4 -38.13 8.24 -13.56
C ALA A 4 -36.94 9.03 -12.96
N THR A 5 -36.55 10.10 -13.62
CA THR A 5 -35.55 11.05 -13.12
C THR A 5 -36.11 11.68 -11.86
N SER A 6 -35.50 11.38 -10.72
CA SER A 6 -35.77 12.09 -9.49
C SER A 6 -35.42 13.57 -9.70
N THR A 7 -36.39 14.46 -9.65
CA THR A 7 -36.21 15.90 -9.79
C THR A 7 -35.54 16.56 -8.58
N GLN A 8 -35.21 15.81 -7.54
CA GLN A 8 -34.57 16.31 -6.32
C GLN A 8 -33.06 16.22 -6.38
N SER A 9 -32.41 17.35 -6.11
CA SER A 9 -30.95 17.45 -6.07
C SER A 9 -30.36 16.76 -4.84
N PHE A 10 -29.07 16.44 -4.91
CA PHE A 10 -28.32 15.92 -3.77
C PHE A 10 -28.35 16.89 -2.58
N GLY A 11 -28.15 18.20 -2.84
CA GLY A 11 -28.20 19.25 -1.83
C GLY A 11 -29.56 19.35 -1.12
N ASP A 12 -30.68 19.22 -1.85
CA ASP A 12 -32.03 19.26 -1.28
C ASP A 12 -32.27 18.14 -0.25
N VAL A 13 -31.78 16.93 -0.53
CA VAL A 13 -31.89 15.79 0.40
C VAL A 13 -31.15 16.08 1.70
N ILE A 14 -29.91 16.58 1.58
CA ILE A 14 -29.10 16.94 2.76
C ILE A 14 -29.75 18.07 3.55
N ALA A 15 -30.19 19.13 2.89
CA ALA A 15 -30.85 20.27 3.54
C ALA A 15 -32.13 19.85 4.26
N ARG A 16 -32.91 18.94 3.69
CA ARG A 16 -34.11 18.38 4.33
C ARG A 16 -33.78 17.57 5.58
N ALA A 17 -32.75 16.71 5.53
CA ALA A 17 -32.28 15.96 6.68
C ALA A 17 -31.79 16.89 7.80
N GLN A 18 -31.02 17.93 7.44
CA GLN A 18 -30.51 18.91 8.39
C GLN A 18 -31.65 19.72 9.07
N ARG A 19 -32.66 20.16 8.30
CA ARG A 19 -33.85 20.79 8.88
C ARG A 19 -34.64 19.88 9.82
N ALA A 20 -34.63 18.58 9.55
CA ALA A 20 -35.23 17.58 10.44
C ALA A 20 -34.34 17.22 11.65
N GLY A 21 -33.23 17.92 11.84
CA GLY A 21 -32.29 17.68 12.93
C GLY A 21 -31.53 16.37 12.80
N ARG A 22 -31.36 15.80 11.62
CA ARG A 22 -30.68 14.52 11.38
C ARG A 22 -29.33 14.72 10.72
N LEU A 23 -28.30 14.04 11.21
CA LEU A 23 -26.99 13.97 10.54
C LEU A 23 -27.08 12.93 9.42
N VAL A 24 -26.68 13.31 8.23
CA VAL A 24 -26.53 12.36 7.13
C VAL A 24 -25.17 11.67 7.26
N VAL A 25 -25.16 10.33 7.29
CA VAL A 25 -23.93 9.54 7.31
C VAL A 25 -23.73 8.85 5.97
N GLN A 26 -22.49 8.86 5.46
CA GLN A 26 -22.16 8.42 4.11
C GLN A 26 -20.94 7.51 4.15
N PRO A 27 -20.98 6.32 3.51
CA PRO A 27 -19.84 5.40 3.49
C PRO A 27 -18.80 5.81 2.44
N ARG A 28 -17.57 5.30 2.59
CA ARG A 28 -16.57 5.25 1.54
C ARG A 28 -16.57 3.85 0.95
N MET A 29 -17.40 3.63 -0.06
CA MET A 29 -17.62 2.29 -0.60
C MET A 29 -17.49 2.29 -2.12
N GLY A 30 -16.70 1.36 -2.66
CA GLY A 30 -16.56 1.10 -4.08
C GLY A 30 -16.17 -0.36 -4.28
N MET A 31 -16.91 -1.06 -5.13
CA MET A 31 -16.70 -2.47 -5.43
C MET A 31 -16.58 -2.65 -6.93
N SER A 32 -15.61 -3.44 -7.36
CA SER A 32 -15.33 -3.69 -8.76
C SER A 32 -16.50 -4.37 -9.47
N ASN A 33 -17.11 -5.34 -8.78
CA ASN A 33 -18.22 -6.11 -9.33
C ASN A 33 -19.53 -5.31 -9.26
N PRO A 34 -20.26 -5.12 -10.37
CA PRO A 34 -21.52 -4.38 -10.42
C PRO A 34 -22.61 -4.93 -9.47
N ARG A 35 -22.70 -6.26 -9.33
CA ARG A 35 -23.65 -6.89 -8.40
C ARG A 35 -23.36 -6.54 -6.96
N ASP A 36 -22.08 -6.59 -6.55
CA ASP A 36 -21.67 -6.29 -5.18
C ASP A 36 -21.81 -4.79 -4.90
N MET A 37 -21.50 -3.93 -5.89
CA MET A 37 -21.73 -2.50 -5.78
C MET A 37 -23.20 -2.18 -5.55
N ARG A 38 -24.10 -2.82 -6.28
CA ARG A 38 -25.54 -2.70 -6.09
C ARG A 38 -25.98 -3.18 -4.71
N LEU A 39 -25.50 -4.33 -4.24
CA LEU A 39 -25.81 -4.86 -2.90
C LEU A 39 -25.33 -3.90 -1.81
N GLY A 40 -24.14 -3.30 -1.97
CA GLY A 40 -23.61 -2.29 -1.05
C GLY A 40 -24.47 -1.03 -0.98
N LEU A 41 -24.94 -0.53 -2.13
CA LEU A 41 -25.85 0.63 -2.16
C LEU A 41 -27.20 0.32 -1.51
N LEU A 42 -27.79 -0.84 -1.76
CA LEU A 42 -29.03 -1.28 -1.12
C LEU A 42 -28.89 -1.47 0.38
N ALA A 43 -27.78 -2.04 0.83
CA ALA A 43 -27.48 -2.19 2.26
C ALA A 43 -27.30 -0.83 2.94
N THR A 44 -26.60 0.13 2.31
CA THR A 44 -26.49 1.51 2.79
C THR A 44 -27.85 2.18 2.89
N LYS A 45 -28.73 2.00 1.89
CA LYS A 45 -30.10 2.53 1.89
C LYS A 45 -30.96 1.95 2.98
N GLY A 46 -30.77 0.66 3.31
CA GLY A 46 -31.51 -0.06 4.36
C GLY A 46 -30.95 0.10 5.78
N ALA A 47 -29.81 0.77 5.97
CA ALA A 47 -29.22 0.98 7.29
C ALA A 47 -30.13 1.78 8.22
N ALA A 48 -30.08 1.49 9.54
CA ALA A 48 -30.83 2.20 10.57
C ALA A 48 -30.26 3.62 10.84
N ALA A 49 -30.04 4.38 9.77
CA ALA A 49 -29.46 5.71 9.77
C ALA A 49 -30.01 6.56 8.62
N THR A 50 -29.83 7.88 8.68
CA THR A 50 -30.10 8.74 7.53
C THR A 50 -28.87 8.73 6.62
N THR A 51 -29.00 8.11 5.44
CA THR A 51 -27.86 7.82 4.57
C THR A 51 -28.03 8.41 3.17
N VAL A 52 -26.92 8.54 2.45
CA VAL A 52 -26.83 8.72 0.99
C VAL A 52 -25.88 7.70 0.42
N GLY A 53 -26.04 7.36 -0.86
CA GLY A 53 -25.20 6.38 -1.53
C GLY A 53 -23.84 6.95 -1.95
N THR A 54 -22.87 6.06 -2.05
CA THR A 54 -21.53 6.38 -2.58
C THR A 54 -21.07 5.31 -3.54
N ILE A 55 -20.46 5.74 -4.64
CA ILE A 55 -19.65 4.89 -5.52
C ILE A 55 -18.24 5.48 -5.57
N THR A 56 -17.29 4.82 -4.90
CA THR A 56 -15.87 5.18 -4.96
C THR A 56 -15.23 4.48 -6.16
N LEU A 57 -14.54 5.24 -7.00
CA LEU A 57 -13.94 4.73 -8.22
C LEU A 57 -12.60 4.03 -7.97
N ASP A 58 -12.28 3.12 -8.88
CA ASP A 58 -11.01 2.38 -8.89
C ASP A 58 -9.80 3.27 -9.19
N SER A 59 -8.59 2.72 -8.95
CA SER A 59 -7.35 3.47 -9.13
C SER A 59 -7.02 3.77 -10.60
N TYR A 60 -7.38 2.91 -11.55
CA TYR A 60 -7.12 3.16 -12.97
C TYR A 60 -7.97 4.30 -13.50
N THR A 61 -9.26 4.29 -13.21
CA THR A 61 -10.17 5.39 -13.57
C THR A 61 -9.69 6.71 -12.98
N ARG A 62 -9.19 6.72 -11.74
CA ARG A 62 -8.70 7.93 -11.07
C ARG A 62 -7.50 8.57 -11.76
N ILE A 63 -6.58 7.78 -12.31
CA ILE A 63 -5.38 8.30 -13.00
C ILE A 63 -5.56 8.45 -14.51
N GLY A 64 -6.78 8.22 -15.03
CA GLY A 64 -7.09 8.34 -16.46
C GLY A 64 -6.63 7.13 -17.31
N ALA A 65 -6.26 6.02 -16.69
CA ALA A 65 -5.84 4.77 -17.34
C ALA A 65 -7.07 3.93 -17.74
N SER A 66 -7.91 4.49 -18.61
CA SER A 66 -9.22 3.88 -18.97
C SER A 66 -9.10 2.58 -19.77
N LEU A 67 -8.04 2.43 -20.56
CA LEU A 67 -7.79 1.19 -21.32
C LEU A 67 -7.43 0.05 -20.37
N GLU A 68 -6.56 0.31 -19.42
CA GLU A 68 -6.14 -0.67 -18.40
C GLU A 68 -7.33 -1.05 -17.49
N ALA A 69 -8.20 -0.10 -17.16
CA ALA A 69 -9.44 -0.40 -16.45
C ALA A 69 -10.35 -1.31 -17.25
N ALA A 70 -10.55 -1.04 -18.56
CA ALA A 70 -11.38 -1.85 -19.45
C ALA A 70 -10.81 -3.26 -19.64
N GLU A 71 -9.50 -3.40 -19.82
CA GLU A 71 -8.82 -4.69 -19.88
C GLU A 71 -8.98 -5.49 -18.59
N ALA A 72 -8.80 -4.85 -17.42
CA ALA A 72 -9.00 -5.49 -16.14
C ALA A 72 -10.44 -6.00 -15.94
N VAL A 73 -11.44 -5.20 -16.33
CA VAL A 73 -12.85 -5.59 -16.32
C VAL A 73 -13.11 -6.76 -17.25
N ALA A 74 -12.57 -6.73 -18.49
CA ALA A 74 -12.77 -7.77 -19.49
C ALA A 74 -12.22 -9.14 -19.06
N VAL A 75 -11.14 -9.16 -18.26
CA VAL A 75 -10.56 -10.41 -17.72
C VAL A 75 -11.11 -10.79 -16.34
N GLY A 76 -12.09 -10.04 -15.81
CA GLY A 76 -12.71 -10.31 -14.52
C GLY A 76 -11.80 -10.03 -13.31
N MET A 77 -10.80 -9.14 -13.44
CA MET A 77 -9.91 -8.75 -12.34
C MET A 77 -10.68 -7.92 -11.31
N GLU A 78 -10.51 -8.25 -10.04
CA GLU A 78 -11.06 -7.45 -8.95
C GLU A 78 -10.24 -6.16 -8.76
N LEU A 79 -10.90 -5.00 -8.91
CA LEU A 79 -10.34 -3.67 -8.73
C LEU A 79 -10.65 -3.12 -7.34
N ASN A 80 -9.88 -2.14 -6.90
CA ASN A 80 -10.05 -1.51 -5.58
C ASN A 80 -11.17 -0.44 -5.51
N GLY A 81 -12.09 -0.45 -6.46
CA GLY A 81 -13.24 0.44 -6.57
C GLY A 81 -14.05 0.14 -7.82
N TYR A 82 -15.10 0.93 -8.07
CA TYR A 82 -15.99 0.74 -9.21
C TYR A 82 -15.42 1.39 -10.47
N PRO A 83 -15.19 0.64 -11.57
CA PRO A 83 -14.57 1.17 -12.80
C PRO A 83 -15.64 1.82 -13.71
N LEU A 84 -16.16 2.97 -13.29
CA LEU A 84 -17.27 3.69 -13.91
C LEU A 84 -17.07 3.93 -15.41
N VAL A 85 -15.86 4.32 -15.81
CA VAL A 85 -15.55 4.67 -17.21
C VAL A 85 -15.31 3.41 -18.07
N ALA A 86 -14.96 2.28 -17.46
CA ALA A 86 -14.70 1.02 -18.14
C ALA A 86 -15.96 0.16 -18.35
N HIS A 87 -16.96 0.32 -17.49
CA HIS A 87 -18.27 -0.33 -17.68
C HIS A 87 -19.11 0.41 -18.73
N ASP A 88 -19.90 -0.34 -19.49
CA ASP A 88 -20.91 0.26 -20.34
C ASP A 88 -22.03 0.93 -19.52
N LEU A 89 -22.76 1.81 -20.17
CA LEU A 89 -23.83 2.57 -19.55
C LEU A 89 -24.96 1.65 -19.02
N ALA A 90 -25.26 0.55 -19.71
CA ALA A 90 -26.30 -0.39 -19.31
C ALA A 90 -25.94 -1.08 -17.98
N THR A 91 -24.68 -1.47 -17.82
CA THR A 91 -24.16 -2.06 -16.59
C THR A 91 -24.31 -1.09 -15.41
N THR A 92 -23.85 0.15 -15.56
CA THR A 92 -23.92 1.15 -14.48
C THR A 92 -25.37 1.55 -14.17
N THR A 93 -26.22 1.72 -15.18
CA THR A 93 -27.65 1.99 -14.95
C THR A 93 -28.35 0.80 -14.28
N GLY A 94 -27.93 -0.44 -14.58
CA GLY A 94 -28.37 -1.65 -13.89
C GLY A 94 -28.02 -1.67 -12.41
N VAL A 95 -26.83 -1.19 -12.02
CA VAL A 95 -26.43 -1.01 -10.60
C VAL A 95 -27.38 -0.04 -9.89
N LEU A 96 -27.76 1.05 -10.54
CA LEU A 96 -28.56 2.13 -9.97
C LEU A 96 -30.08 1.85 -10.00
N ALA A 97 -30.56 0.93 -10.83
CA ALA A 97 -31.98 0.64 -11.01
C ALA A 97 -32.66 0.22 -9.70
N GLY A 98 -33.67 0.99 -9.24
CA GLY A 98 -34.37 0.77 -7.96
C GLY A 98 -33.54 1.11 -6.70
N VAL A 99 -32.29 1.51 -6.83
CA VAL A 99 -31.46 2.08 -5.75
C VAL A 99 -31.79 3.55 -5.57
N LEU A 100 -31.71 4.32 -6.66
CA LEU A 100 -32.02 5.75 -6.64
C LEU A 100 -33.48 5.98 -6.22
N SER A 101 -33.69 6.95 -5.35
CA SER A 101 -35.01 7.41 -4.94
C SER A 101 -34.90 8.89 -4.49
N PRO A 102 -36.03 9.60 -4.37
CA PRO A 102 -36.05 11.00 -3.92
C PRO A 102 -35.34 11.25 -2.56
N ASP A 103 -35.22 10.21 -1.72
CA ASP A 103 -34.59 10.29 -0.41
C ASP A 103 -33.24 9.60 -0.35
N PHE A 104 -32.76 9.01 -1.45
CA PHE A 104 -31.48 8.30 -1.48
C PHE A 104 -30.73 8.60 -2.80
N PRO A 105 -30.10 9.78 -2.89
CA PRO A 105 -29.19 10.10 -4.01
C PRO A 105 -27.85 9.39 -3.84
N VAL A 106 -27.10 9.29 -4.95
CA VAL A 106 -25.77 8.66 -4.98
C VAL A 106 -24.73 9.67 -5.46
N GLN A 107 -23.60 9.76 -4.78
CA GLN A 107 -22.45 10.58 -5.12
C GLN A 107 -21.31 9.72 -5.64
N ILE A 108 -20.65 10.16 -6.72
CA ILE A 108 -19.41 9.57 -7.22
C ILE A 108 -18.21 10.20 -6.50
N ARG A 109 -17.27 9.35 -6.04
CA ARG A 109 -16.03 9.75 -5.37
C ARG A 109 -14.83 9.22 -6.14
N HIS A 110 -13.85 10.06 -6.48
CA HIS A 110 -12.79 9.64 -7.38
C HIS A 110 -11.35 10.00 -6.96
N GLY A 111 -10.90 11.22 -6.90
CA GLY A 111 -9.50 11.60 -6.64
C GLY A 111 -8.70 11.88 -7.91
N SER A 112 -9.38 12.26 -9.01
CA SER A 112 -8.73 12.50 -10.30
C SER A 112 -8.45 13.98 -10.55
N PRO A 113 -7.23 14.34 -11.03
CA PRO A 113 -6.94 15.67 -11.54
C PRO A 113 -7.50 15.90 -12.96
N CYS A 114 -8.02 14.85 -13.62
CA CYS A 114 -8.64 14.88 -14.95
C CYS A 114 -10.07 14.30 -14.89
N PRO A 115 -11.04 14.97 -14.25
CA PRO A 115 -12.34 14.38 -13.98
C PRO A 115 -13.31 14.37 -15.17
N GLU A 116 -13.00 14.99 -16.30
CA GLU A 116 -13.92 15.16 -17.43
C GLU A 116 -14.57 13.86 -17.92
N PRO A 117 -13.84 12.74 -18.16
CA PRO A 117 -14.46 11.45 -18.53
C PRO A 117 -15.37 10.88 -17.44
N ILE A 118 -14.99 11.10 -16.16
CA ILE A 118 -15.77 10.65 -15.02
C ILE A 118 -17.07 11.43 -14.92
N VAL A 119 -17.02 12.77 -15.08
CA VAL A 119 -18.19 13.64 -15.06
C VAL A 119 -19.12 13.31 -16.23
N ALA A 120 -18.59 13.06 -17.42
CA ALA A 120 -19.38 12.62 -18.55
C ALA A 120 -20.10 11.30 -18.28
N ALA A 121 -19.40 10.30 -17.74
CA ALA A 121 -19.95 8.98 -17.42
C ALA A 121 -21.02 9.05 -16.32
N LEU A 122 -20.80 9.82 -15.25
CA LEU A 122 -21.80 9.96 -14.18
C LEU A 122 -23.09 10.64 -14.68
N ILE A 123 -22.96 11.68 -15.51
CA ILE A 123 -24.12 12.37 -16.11
C ILE A 123 -24.90 11.41 -17.02
N ALA A 124 -24.19 10.66 -17.87
CA ALA A 124 -24.83 9.66 -18.73
C ALA A 124 -25.59 8.60 -17.92
N ALA A 125 -25.09 8.22 -16.74
CA ALA A 125 -25.75 7.29 -15.82
C ALA A 125 -26.90 7.90 -15.01
N GLY A 126 -27.22 9.19 -15.20
CA GLY A 126 -28.28 9.91 -14.48
C GLY A 126 -27.89 10.32 -13.06
N LEU A 127 -26.58 10.38 -12.77
CA LEU A 127 -26.04 10.90 -11.51
C LEU A 127 -25.63 12.36 -11.68
N HIS A 128 -25.71 13.14 -10.58
CA HIS A 128 -25.52 14.59 -10.64
C HIS A 128 -24.71 15.11 -9.43
N ALA A 129 -24.03 14.23 -8.70
CA ALA A 129 -23.24 14.60 -7.54
C ALA A 129 -21.85 13.95 -7.58
N THR A 130 -20.80 14.75 -7.38
CA THR A 130 -19.41 14.29 -7.27
C THR A 130 -18.61 15.16 -6.30
N GLU A 131 -17.32 14.88 -6.16
CA GLU A 131 -16.41 15.59 -5.27
C GLU A 131 -15.05 15.87 -5.91
N GLY A 132 -14.27 16.73 -5.29
CA GLY A 132 -12.89 17.03 -5.64
C GLY A 132 -12.60 18.50 -5.79
N GLY A 133 -11.59 18.83 -6.55
CA GLY A 133 -11.22 20.20 -6.85
C GLY A 133 -9.86 20.31 -7.55
N PRO A 134 -9.56 21.46 -8.17
CA PRO A 134 -8.35 21.65 -8.96
C PRO A 134 -7.07 21.56 -8.13
N VAL A 135 -7.11 21.86 -6.84
CA VAL A 135 -5.99 21.79 -5.89
C VAL A 135 -6.00 20.47 -5.13
N SER A 136 -7.14 20.16 -4.50
CA SER A 136 -7.29 19.04 -3.58
C SER A 136 -7.12 17.67 -4.26
N TYR A 137 -7.42 17.56 -5.55
CA TYR A 137 -7.23 16.35 -6.34
C TYR A 137 -6.01 16.39 -7.27
N CYS A 138 -5.27 17.49 -7.29
CA CYS A 138 -4.01 17.62 -8.01
C CYS A 138 -2.79 17.37 -7.10
N LEU A 139 -2.58 18.23 -6.10
CA LEU A 139 -1.36 18.27 -5.31
C LEU A 139 -1.01 16.96 -4.58
N PRO A 140 -1.96 16.29 -3.88
CA PRO A 140 -1.64 15.07 -3.15
C PRO A 140 -1.64 13.79 -4.00
N TYR A 141 -2.24 13.83 -5.18
CA TYR A 141 -2.53 12.60 -5.93
C TYR A 141 -1.81 12.47 -7.27
N SER A 142 -1.22 13.56 -7.77
CA SER A 142 -0.62 13.56 -9.10
C SER A 142 0.68 14.38 -9.15
N ARG A 143 1.36 14.31 -10.28
CA ARG A 143 2.45 15.22 -10.67
C ARG A 143 2.03 16.14 -11.82
N MET A 144 0.74 16.15 -12.14
CA MET A 144 0.19 17.00 -13.20
C MET A 144 0.36 18.46 -12.82
N PRO A 145 0.80 19.33 -13.74
CA PRO A 145 0.86 20.75 -13.47
C PRO A 145 -0.49 21.31 -13.00
N LEU A 146 -0.48 22.13 -11.96
CA LEU A 146 -1.69 22.72 -11.37
C LEU A 146 -2.50 23.49 -12.42
N GLU A 147 -1.83 24.14 -13.38
CA GLU A 147 -2.46 24.83 -14.50
C GLU A 147 -3.30 23.88 -15.37
N THR A 148 -2.78 22.69 -15.66
CA THR A 148 -3.50 21.64 -16.40
C THR A 148 -4.68 21.10 -15.60
N ALA A 149 -4.47 20.81 -14.31
CA ALA A 149 -5.53 20.34 -13.43
C ALA A 149 -6.66 21.38 -13.32
N THR A 150 -6.33 22.64 -13.16
CA THR A 150 -7.29 23.74 -13.09
C THR A 150 -8.12 23.84 -14.37
N SER A 151 -7.49 23.74 -15.54
CA SER A 151 -8.19 23.74 -16.83
C SER A 151 -9.12 22.54 -17.01
N ASN A 152 -8.70 21.35 -16.58
CA ASN A 152 -9.53 20.14 -16.62
C ASN A 152 -10.75 20.27 -15.69
N TRP A 153 -10.55 20.82 -14.48
CA TRP A 153 -11.63 21.03 -13.54
C TRP A 153 -12.60 22.11 -14.00
N ALA A 154 -12.13 23.16 -14.67
CA ALA A 154 -13.00 24.18 -15.27
C ALA A 154 -13.98 23.55 -16.27
N ARG A 155 -13.46 22.79 -17.26
CA ARG A 155 -14.30 22.09 -18.24
C ARG A 155 -15.28 21.09 -17.59
N SER A 156 -14.83 20.41 -16.56
CA SER A 156 -15.66 19.45 -15.83
C SER A 156 -16.77 20.11 -15.04
N CYS A 157 -16.50 21.29 -14.44
CA CYS A 157 -17.52 22.10 -13.78
C CYS A 157 -18.54 22.64 -14.81
N ASP A 158 -18.07 23.15 -15.96
CA ASP A 158 -18.94 23.62 -17.04
C ASP A 158 -19.87 22.49 -17.56
N LEU A 159 -19.32 21.30 -17.75
CA LEU A 159 -20.08 20.13 -18.16
C LEU A 159 -21.14 19.75 -17.10
N LEU A 160 -20.75 19.73 -15.82
CA LEU A 160 -21.65 19.42 -14.71
C LEU A 160 -22.74 20.50 -14.56
N ALA A 161 -22.39 21.77 -14.70
CA ALA A 161 -23.33 22.89 -14.65
C ALA A 161 -24.39 22.81 -15.73
N GLY A 162 -24.06 22.29 -16.94
CA GLY A 162 -24.98 22.07 -18.03
C GLY A 162 -26.15 21.14 -17.68
N VAL A 163 -26.03 20.27 -16.67
CA VAL A 163 -27.14 19.43 -16.20
C VAL A 163 -28.35 20.24 -15.72
N ARG A 164 -28.14 21.48 -15.31
CA ARG A 164 -29.25 22.38 -14.90
C ARG A 164 -30.30 22.59 -15.98
N GLU A 165 -29.93 22.46 -17.24
CA GLU A 165 -30.85 22.56 -18.37
C GLU A 165 -31.90 21.43 -18.34
N THR A 166 -31.63 20.33 -17.67
CA THR A 166 -32.57 19.22 -17.45
C THR A 166 -33.55 19.46 -16.27
N GLY A 167 -33.41 20.60 -15.55
CA GLY A 167 -34.18 20.92 -14.34
C GLY A 167 -33.61 20.30 -13.05
N VAL A 168 -32.46 19.64 -13.10
CA VAL A 168 -31.78 19.07 -11.93
C VAL A 168 -30.62 19.97 -11.51
N GLN A 169 -30.49 20.27 -10.22
CA GLN A 169 -29.36 21.02 -9.69
C GLN A 169 -28.21 20.06 -9.38
N PRO A 170 -27.09 20.12 -10.12
CA PRO A 170 -25.93 19.29 -9.84
C PRO A 170 -25.22 19.75 -8.56
N HIS A 171 -24.54 18.81 -7.89
CA HIS A 171 -23.84 19.06 -6.63
C HIS A 171 -22.35 18.73 -6.74
N LEU A 172 -21.51 19.64 -6.24
CA LEU A 172 -20.07 19.43 -6.20
C LEU A 172 -19.51 19.73 -4.81
N GLU A 173 -18.72 18.80 -4.28
CA GLU A 173 -18.08 18.86 -2.98
C GLU A 173 -16.61 19.20 -3.12
N SER A 174 -16.12 20.21 -2.37
CA SER A 174 -14.66 20.38 -2.22
C SER A 174 -14.05 19.23 -1.42
N PHE A 175 -12.77 18.96 -1.61
CA PHE A 175 -12.11 17.86 -0.90
C PHE A 175 -11.01 18.37 0.02
N GLY A 176 -11.39 19.08 1.09
CA GLY A 176 -10.49 19.65 2.09
C GLY A 176 -10.03 18.66 3.15
N GLY A 177 -9.40 17.56 2.82
CA GLY A 177 -9.12 16.67 3.92
C GLY A 177 -8.14 15.54 3.75
N CYS A 178 -7.86 15.05 2.63
CA CYS A 178 -7.02 13.87 2.48
C CYS A 178 -5.53 14.14 2.86
N MET A 179 -4.60 13.89 1.99
CA MET A 179 -3.18 14.11 2.27
C MET A 179 -2.81 15.59 2.48
N LEU A 180 -3.66 16.52 2.01
CA LEU A 180 -3.52 17.94 2.35
C LEU A 180 -3.74 18.20 3.84
N GLY A 181 -4.60 17.40 4.51
CA GLY A 181 -4.97 17.57 5.90
C GLY A 181 -3.95 17.05 6.91
N GLN A 182 -3.01 16.20 6.50
CA GLN A 182 -2.03 15.65 7.41
C GLN A 182 -1.02 16.71 7.82
N LEU A 183 -1.00 17.04 9.13
CA LEU A 183 -0.13 18.06 9.71
C LEU A 183 -0.27 19.46 9.06
N CYS A 184 -1.39 19.72 8.39
CA CYS A 184 -1.70 21.04 7.85
C CYS A 184 -2.55 21.83 8.85
N PRO A 185 -2.10 23.00 9.33
CA PRO A 185 -2.91 23.83 10.19
C PRO A 185 -4.25 24.20 9.54
N PRO A 186 -5.34 24.23 10.32
CA PRO A 186 -6.69 24.26 9.79
C PRO A 186 -7.03 25.51 8.97
N GLY A 187 -6.38 26.65 9.21
CA GLY A 187 -6.63 27.88 8.45
C GLY A 187 -6.41 27.71 6.95
N LEU A 188 -5.34 27.01 6.54
CA LEU A 188 -5.07 26.73 5.13
C LEU A 188 -6.08 25.74 4.53
N LEU A 189 -6.48 24.70 5.28
CA LEU A 189 -7.50 23.74 4.80
C LEU A 189 -8.84 24.43 4.55
N ILE A 190 -9.25 25.30 5.45
CA ILE A 190 -10.47 26.10 5.34
C ILE A 190 -10.38 27.00 4.09
N ALA A 191 -9.26 27.72 3.92
CA ALA A 191 -9.05 28.59 2.78
C ALA A 191 -9.16 27.84 1.45
N LEU A 192 -8.52 26.66 1.33
CA LEU A 192 -8.59 25.81 0.14
C LEU A 192 -10.03 25.32 -0.14
N SER A 193 -10.74 24.86 0.89
CA SER A 193 -12.13 24.40 0.74
C SER A 193 -13.05 25.51 0.25
N VAL A 194 -12.90 26.72 0.78
CA VAL A 194 -13.68 27.92 0.35
C VAL A 194 -13.32 28.31 -1.08
N LEU A 195 -12.03 28.40 -1.42
CA LEU A 195 -11.57 28.80 -2.75
C LEU A 195 -12.01 27.81 -3.84
N GLU A 196 -11.99 26.50 -3.57
CA GLU A 196 -12.51 25.51 -4.51
C GLU A 196 -14.02 25.64 -4.71
N CYS A 197 -14.81 25.85 -3.66
CA CYS A 197 -16.24 26.07 -3.80
C CYS A 197 -16.57 27.38 -4.56
N LEU A 198 -15.79 28.43 -4.37
CA LEU A 198 -15.91 29.67 -5.15
C LEU A 198 -15.57 29.41 -6.63
N PHE A 199 -14.54 28.61 -6.91
CA PHE A 199 -14.18 28.17 -8.27
C PHE A 199 -15.34 27.40 -8.92
N PHE A 200 -15.98 26.45 -8.24
CA PHE A 200 -17.13 25.71 -8.75
C PHE A 200 -18.29 26.66 -9.10
N ARG A 201 -18.55 27.63 -8.25
CA ARG A 201 -19.59 28.63 -8.49
C ARG A 201 -19.28 29.52 -9.67
N GLN A 202 -18.04 29.94 -9.86
CA GLN A 202 -17.62 30.70 -11.04
C GLN A 202 -17.92 29.95 -12.34
N HIS A 203 -17.86 28.61 -12.31
CA HIS A 203 -18.18 27.70 -13.41
C HIS A 203 -19.64 27.21 -13.40
N GLY A 204 -20.56 27.93 -12.71
CA GLY A 204 -22.00 27.68 -12.80
C GLY A 204 -22.56 26.56 -11.93
N VAL A 205 -21.77 25.92 -11.06
CA VAL A 205 -22.26 24.93 -10.08
C VAL A 205 -22.72 25.67 -8.82
N HIS A 206 -24.05 25.73 -8.58
CA HIS A 206 -24.62 26.50 -7.49
C HIS A 206 -24.85 25.72 -6.19
N SER A 207 -24.96 24.40 -6.25
CA SER A 207 -25.06 23.53 -5.08
C SER A 207 -23.69 22.95 -4.74
N VAL A 208 -23.15 23.31 -3.57
CA VAL A 208 -21.78 22.96 -3.16
C VAL A 208 -21.74 22.49 -1.71
N SER A 209 -20.78 21.62 -1.38
CA SER A 209 -20.44 21.33 0.00
C SER A 209 -18.98 21.63 0.30
N LEU A 210 -18.79 22.33 1.42
CA LEU A 210 -17.46 22.64 1.94
C LEU A 210 -17.05 21.53 2.90
N SER A 211 -15.89 20.94 2.66
CA SER A 211 -15.43 19.81 3.44
C SER A 211 -14.31 20.18 4.41
N TYR A 212 -14.29 19.48 5.53
CA TYR A 212 -13.22 19.51 6.51
C TYR A 212 -12.95 18.10 7.02
N ALA A 213 -11.71 17.69 7.15
CA ALA A 213 -11.37 16.41 7.76
C ALA A 213 -11.02 16.61 9.23
N GLN A 214 -11.60 15.77 10.11
CA GLN A 214 -11.20 15.66 11.49
C GLN A 214 -9.68 15.52 11.59
N GLN A 215 -9.06 16.25 12.53
CA GLN A 215 -7.63 16.28 12.74
C GLN A 215 -7.23 15.66 14.11
N THR A 216 -6.23 16.22 14.73
CA THR A 216 -5.57 15.67 15.92
C THR A 216 -6.16 16.16 17.23
N ASN A 217 -6.84 17.32 17.22
CA ASN A 217 -7.43 17.96 18.41
C ASN A 217 -8.87 18.40 18.16
N ALA A 218 -9.81 17.88 18.97
CA ALA A 218 -11.25 18.11 18.79
C ALA A 218 -11.69 19.57 18.98
N GLU A 219 -11.04 20.33 19.87
CA GLU A 219 -11.39 21.76 20.07
C GLU A 219 -10.88 22.61 18.92
N GLN A 220 -9.68 22.32 18.39
CA GLN A 220 -9.16 22.98 17.19
C GLN A 220 -10.04 22.67 15.98
N ASP A 221 -10.47 21.42 15.81
CA ASP A 221 -11.39 21.02 14.75
C ASP A 221 -12.73 21.73 14.86
N ARG A 222 -13.23 21.89 16.08
CA ARG A 222 -14.50 22.59 16.33
C ARG A 222 -14.40 24.06 15.94
N GLU A 223 -13.35 24.78 16.37
CA GLU A 223 -13.10 26.16 15.94
C GLU A 223 -12.98 26.26 14.42
N ALA A 224 -12.24 25.33 13.80
CA ALA A 224 -12.01 25.28 12.36
C ALA A 224 -13.31 25.14 11.56
N VAL A 225 -14.19 24.20 11.93
CA VAL A 225 -15.47 23.99 11.22
C VAL A 225 -16.42 25.18 11.39
N LEU A 226 -16.41 25.83 12.56
CA LEU A 226 -17.19 27.05 12.78
C LEU A 226 -16.64 28.25 11.97
N ALA A 227 -15.30 28.36 11.86
CA ALA A 227 -14.64 29.35 10.99
C ALA A 227 -14.96 29.11 9.51
N LEU A 228 -14.92 27.83 9.06
CA LEU A 228 -15.32 27.44 7.70
C LEU A 228 -16.76 27.86 7.38
N ARG A 229 -17.69 27.61 8.29
CA ARG A 229 -19.10 27.99 8.16
C ARG A 229 -19.22 29.50 8.02
N ARG A 230 -18.59 30.27 8.91
CA ARG A 230 -18.63 31.73 8.90
C ARG A 230 -18.10 32.29 7.58
N LEU A 231 -16.97 31.81 7.07
CA LEU A 231 -16.45 32.23 5.76
C LEU A 231 -17.38 31.86 4.62
N ALA A 232 -17.99 30.66 4.66
CA ALA A 232 -18.97 30.28 3.65
C ALA A 232 -20.21 31.15 3.67
N ASP A 233 -20.71 31.56 4.86
CA ASP A 233 -21.84 32.45 5.01
C ASP A 233 -21.54 33.86 4.47
N GLU A 234 -20.33 34.37 4.69
CA GLU A 234 -19.89 35.68 4.22
C GLU A 234 -19.64 35.72 2.70
N LEU A 235 -18.98 34.68 2.14
CA LEU A 235 -18.51 34.71 0.74
C LEU A 235 -19.47 34.04 -0.26
N MET A 236 -20.41 33.26 0.20
CA MET A 236 -21.36 32.52 -0.64
C MET A 236 -22.79 32.56 -0.06
N PRO A 237 -23.35 33.76 0.27
CA PRO A 237 -24.65 33.86 0.93
C PRO A 237 -25.79 33.22 0.12
N ASP A 238 -25.73 33.28 -1.20
CA ASP A 238 -26.78 32.84 -2.14
C ASP A 238 -26.58 31.37 -2.62
N ALA A 239 -25.55 30.66 -2.14
CA ALA A 239 -25.31 29.27 -2.56
C ALA A 239 -26.21 28.30 -1.79
N ASP A 240 -26.72 27.28 -2.49
CA ASP A 240 -27.15 26.03 -1.84
C ASP A 240 -25.91 25.33 -1.31
N ARG A 241 -25.67 25.39 0.01
CA ARG A 241 -24.44 24.91 0.61
C ARG A 241 -24.66 24.18 1.92
N HIS A 242 -23.78 23.25 2.21
CA HIS A 242 -23.69 22.59 3.51
C HIS A 242 -22.24 22.23 3.86
N ILE A 243 -21.98 22.00 5.15
CA ILE A 243 -20.68 21.50 5.62
C ILE A 243 -20.69 19.98 5.70
N VAL A 244 -19.65 19.36 5.17
CA VAL A 244 -19.39 17.93 5.32
C VAL A 244 -18.12 17.72 6.13
N LEU A 245 -18.21 16.84 7.13
CA LEU A 245 -17.08 16.43 7.93
C LEU A 245 -16.61 15.05 7.47
N TYR A 246 -15.29 14.86 7.36
CA TYR A 246 -14.68 13.57 7.14
C TYR A 246 -14.15 13.02 8.45
N THR A 247 -14.40 11.76 8.78
CA THR A 247 -13.63 11.06 9.80
C THR A 247 -12.15 11.10 9.43
N TYR A 248 -11.28 11.16 10.41
CA TYR A 248 -9.83 11.33 10.24
C TYR A 248 -9.25 10.55 9.05
N MET A 249 -8.46 11.22 8.22
CA MET A 249 -7.97 10.67 6.94
C MET A 249 -6.49 10.25 6.97
N GLY A 250 -5.80 10.40 8.12
CA GLY A 250 -4.41 9.99 8.30
C GLY A 250 -4.26 8.54 8.79
N VAL A 251 -3.18 8.24 9.53
CA VAL A 251 -2.90 6.91 10.09
C VAL A 251 -3.99 6.54 11.08
N TYR A 252 -4.74 5.49 10.74
CA TYR A 252 -5.96 5.10 11.44
C TYR A 252 -5.67 4.17 12.63
N PRO A 253 -6.47 4.22 13.72
CA PRO A 253 -6.30 3.31 14.85
C PRO A 253 -6.36 1.83 14.43
N ARG A 254 -5.51 1.01 15.04
CA ARG A 254 -5.41 -0.42 14.72
C ARG A 254 -6.37 -1.29 15.53
N THR A 255 -6.79 -0.81 16.69
CA THR A 255 -7.77 -1.54 17.51
C THR A 255 -9.18 -1.18 17.07
N PRO A 256 -10.14 -2.14 17.07
CA PRO A 256 -11.55 -1.84 16.82
C PRO A 256 -12.09 -0.77 17.76
N ALA A 257 -11.79 -0.87 19.06
CA ALA A 257 -12.23 0.12 20.06
C ALA A 257 -11.66 1.53 19.81
N GLY A 258 -10.41 1.63 19.36
CA GLY A 258 -9.81 2.91 18.97
C GLY A 258 -10.47 3.50 17.74
N ALA A 259 -10.74 2.69 16.73
CA ALA A 259 -11.43 3.10 15.50
C ALA A 259 -12.87 3.56 15.77
N ASP A 260 -13.61 2.82 16.61
CA ASP A 260 -14.98 3.17 17.03
C ASP A 260 -14.99 4.46 17.88
N GLY A 261 -14.01 4.63 18.75
CA GLY A 261 -13.81 5.86 19.53
C GLY A 261 -13.57 7.09 18.64
N LEU A 262 -12.74 6.95 17.62
CA LEU A 262 -12.44 8.00 16.66
C LEU A 262 -13.68 8.37 15.82
N LEU A 263 -14.43 7.38 15.33
CA LEU A 263 -15.69 7.58 14.61
C LEU A 263 -16.74 8.26 15.48
N THR A 264 -16.89 7.83 16.74
CA THR A 264 -17.78 8.44 17.72
C THR A 264 -17.45 9.91 17.95
N GLU A 265 -16.16 10.25 18.09
CA GLU A 265 -15.72 11.64 18.23
C GLU A 265 -16.01 12.47 16.97
N ALA A 266 -15.83 11.90 15.77
CA ALA A 266 -16.18 12.56 14.50
C ALA A 266 -17.70 12.85 14.43
N ALA A 267 -18.56 11.90 14.82
CA ALA A 267 -20.01 12.10 14.85
C ALA A 267 -20.44 13.19 15.85
N ARG A 268 -19.82 13.21 17.03
CA ARG A 268 -20.02 14.27 18.03
C ARG A 268 -19.57 15.64 17.50
N LEU A 269 -18.41 15.71 16.88
CA LEU A 269 -17.89 16.93 16.27
C LEU A 269 -18.86 17.45 15.20
N ALA A 270 -19.38 16.58 14.34
CA ALA A 270 -20.36 16.96 13.31
C ALA A 270 -21.61 17.61 13.94
N VAL A 271 -22.13 17.05 15.02
CA VAL A 271 -23.29 17.60 15.74
C VAL A 271 -22.96 18.93 16.40
N ARG A 272 -21.86 19.04 17.13
CA ARG A 272 -21.41 20.25 17.85
C ARG A 272 -21.17 21.43 16.92
N THR A 273 -20.74 21.17 15.69
CA THR A 273 -20.47 22.18 14.68
C THR A 273 -21.63 22.40 13.71
N GLY A 274 -22.69 21.56 13.81
CA GLY A 274 -23.84 21.59 12.91
C GLY A 274 -23.49 21.19 11.46
N ALA A 275 -22.42 20.40 11.23
CA ALA A 275 -22.18 19.80 9.92
C ALA A 275 -23.40 18.96 9.52
N ALA A 276 -23.79 19.06 8.24
CA ALA A 276 -24.99 18.37 7.75
C ALA A 276 -24.72 16.91 7.40
N ARG A 277 -23.46 16.59 7.10
CA ARG A 277 -23.06 15.26 6.63
C ARG A 277 -21.73 14.84 7.24
N LEU A 278 -21.58 13.52 7.48
CA LEU A 278 -20.35 12.88 7.94
C LEU A 278 -19.96 11.77 6.98
N ILE A 279 -18.75 11.82 6.46
CA ILE A 279 -18.13 10.70 5.72
C ILE A 279 -17.51 9.74 6.73
N VAL A 280 -18.04 8.52 6.76
CA VAL A 280 -17.72 7.49 7.75
C VAL A 280 -16.56 6.62 7.27
N LYS A 281 -15.68 6.25 8.20
CA LYS A 281 -14.64 5.23 8.02
C LYS A 281 -14.88 4.07 8.99
N THR A 282 -14.42 2.89 8.60
CA THR A 282 -14.55 1.66 9.40
C THR A 282 -13.22 1.28 10.04
N ALA A 283 -13.23 0.42 11.05
CA ALA A 283 -12.03 -0.15 11.64
C ALA A 283 -11.19 -0.97 10.63
N ALA A 284 -11.84 -1.56 9.62
CA ALA A 284 -11.17 -2.34 8.59
C ALA A 284 -10.21 -1.49 7.71
N GLU A 285 -10.44 -0.19 7.57
CA GLU A 285 -9.63 0.69 6.73
C GLU A 285 -8.18 0.87 7.20
N ALA A 286 -7.86 0.42 8.42
CA ALA A 286 -6.47 0.33 8.87
C ALA A 286 -5.67 -0.77 8.13
N TYR A 287 -6.36 -1.77 7.55
CA TYR A 287 -5.72 -2.98 7.01
C TYR A 287 -6.20 -3.40 5.62
N ARG A 288 -7.46 -3.15 5.26
CA ARG A 288 -8.09 -3.64 4.04
C ARG A 288 -9.31 -2.83 3.62
N ILE A 289 -9.86 -3.13 2.46
CA ILE A 289 -11.15 -2.60 2.01
C ILE A 289 -12.26 -3.17 2.90
N PRO A 290 -13.15 -2.32 3.45
CA PRO A 290 -14.26 -2.77 4.29
C PRO A 290 -15.29 -3.61 3.53
N SER A 291 -15.87 -4.59 4.21
CA SER A 291 -17.05 -5.31 3.74
C SER A 291 -18.31 -4.43 3.79
N ILE A 292 -19.38 -4.85 3.12
CA ILE A 292 -20.69 -4.20 3.17
C ILE A 292 -21.20 -4.12 4.60
N ALA A 293 -21.11 -5.21 5.36
CA ALA A 293 -21.58 -5.28 6.74
C ALA A 293 -20.83 -4.32 7.68
N GLU A 294 -19.51 -4.19 7.51
CA GLU A 294 -18.68 -3.24 8.29
C GLU A 294 -19.04 -1.80 7.97
N ASN A 295 -19.30 -1.48 6.70
CA ASN A 295 -19.78 -0.14 6.32
C ASN A 295 -21.12 0.18 6.98
N VAL A 296 -22.09 -0.73 6.91
CA VAL A 296 -23.43 -0.52 7.54
C VAL A 296 -23.29 -0.35 9.05
N ALA A 297 -22.54 -1.20 9.73
CA ALA A 297 -22.32 -1.10 11.17
C ALA A 297 -21.70 0.24 11.58
N ALA A 298 -20.72 0.74 10.82
CA ALA A 298 -20.11 2.03 11.07
C ALA A 298 -21.07 3.22 10.84
N LEU A 299 -21.95 3.15 9.82
CA LEU A 299 -22.98 4.15 9.58
C LEU A 299 -23.96 4.22 10.75
N GLU A 300 -24.44 3.07 11.21
CA GLU A 300 -25.38 2.96 12.34
C GLU A 300 -24.75 3.44 13.65
N ALA A 301 -23.50 3.06 13.93
CA ALA A 301 -22.74 3.53 15.09
C ALA A 301 -22.58 5.05 15.10
N ALA A 302 -22.22 5.65 13.95
CA ALA A 302 -22.10 7.10 13.81
C ALA A 302 -23.45 7.82 14.01
N ALA A 303 -24.55 7.25 13.50
CA ALA A 303 -25.89 7.80 13.68
C ALA A 303 -26.34 7.76 15.15
N VAL A 304 -26.05 6.67 15.87
CA VAL A 304 -26.32 6.55 17.32
C VAL A 304 -25.50 7.58 18.09
N ALA A 305 -24.20 7.69 17.86
CA ALA A 305 -23.32 8.66 18.52
C ALA A 305 -23.79 10.13 18.28
N ALA A 306 -24.26 10.43 17.07
CA ALA A 306 -24.82 11.74 16.73
C ALA A 306 -26.16 12.00 17.46
N ALA A 307 -27.01 11.00 17.60
CA ALA A 307 -28.27 11.12 18.33
C ALA A 307 -28.07 11.35 19.84
N ASP A 308 -27.08 10.66 20.41
CA ASP A 308 -26.72 10.80 21.85
C ASP A 308 -26.12 12.19 22.11
N GLU A 309 -25.23 12.68 21.24
CA GLU A 309 -24.65 14.01 21.39
C GLU A 309 -25.69 15.14 21.34
N ARG A 310 -26.73 15.00 20.52
CA ARG A 310 -27.85 16.01 20.49
C ARG A 310 -28.64 16.08 21.74
N ARG A 311 -28.67 15.03 22.55
CA ARG A 311 -29.34 15.02 23.87
C ARG A 311 -28.46 15.60 24.96
N ALA A 312 -27.17 15.74 24.72
CA ALA A 312 -26.21 16.30 25.66
C ALA A 312 -26.36 17.85 25.73
N PRO A 313 -25.99 18.47 26.85
CA PRO A 313 -25.92 19.92 26.94
C PRO A 313 -25.02 20.51 25.89
N ALA A 314 -25.41 21.65 25.31
CA ALA A 314 -24.57 22.34 24.32
C ALA A 314 -23.22 22.70 24.96
N PRO A 315 -22.10 22.41 24.31
CA PRO A 315 -20.78 22.77 24.81
C PRO A 315 -20.60 24.29 24.77
N ASN A 316 -19.72 24.81 25.64
CA ASN A 316 -19.31 26.24 25.61
C ASN A 316 -18.77 26.60 24.21
N ALA A 317 -18.83 27.89 23.86
CA ALA A 317 -18.23 28.38 22.63
C ALA A 317 -16.72 28.00 22.62
N PRO A 318 -16.14 27.56 21.47
CA PRO A 318 -14.70 27.33 21.40
C PRO A 318 -13.95 28.64 21.61
N GLY A 319 -12.73 28.56 22.09
CA GLY A 319 -11.82 29.72 22.11
C GLY A 319 -11.53 30.22 20.69
N ASP A 320 -11.27 31.50 20.55
CA ASP A 320 -10.79 32.07 19.28
C ASP A 320 -9.25 32.05 19.32
N THR A 321 -8.64 31.15 18.54
CA THR A 321 -7.18 31.05 18.40
C THR A 321 -6.64 31.73 17.14
N GLY A 322 -7.52 32.35 16.35
CA GLY A 322 -7.20 33.08 15.13
C GLY A 322 -7.36 32.29 13.83
N ILE A 323 -7.91 31.07 13.86
CA ILE A 323 -8.10 30.22 12.68
C ILE A 323 -8.95 30.92 11.61
N TYR A 324 -10.03 31.60 12.03
CA TYR A 324 -10.86 32.36 11.11
C TYR A 324 -10.08 33.50 10.43
N ALA A 325 -9.31 34.28 11.21
CA ALA A 325 -8.54 35.41 10.70
C ALA A 325 -7.45 34.94 9.71
N GLU A 326 -6.79 33.84 10.04
CA GLU A 326 -5.79 33.21 9.17
C GLU A 326 -6.41 32.77 7.83
N ALA A 327 -7.49 31.99 7.89
CA ALA A 327 -8.16 31.49 6.70
C ALA A 327 -8.71 32.65 5.83
N ARG A 328 -9.28 33.66 6.44
CA ARG A 328 -9.77 34.86 5.75
C ARG A 328 -8.65 35.59 5.03
N SER A 329 -7.52 35.83 5.69
CA SER A 329 -6.35 36.49 5.08
C SER A 329 -5.84 35.75 3.85
N LEU A 330 -5.79 34.40 3.91
CA LEU A 330 -5.39 33.56 2.77
C LEU A 330 -6.39 33.69 1.61
N VAL A 331 -7.69 33.59 1.89
CA VAL A 331 -8.74 33.68 0.87
C VAL A 331 -8.73 35.08 0.20
N GLU A 332 -8.70 36.16 0.98
CA GLU A 332 -8.67 37.54 0.47
C GLU A 332 -7.41 37.77 -0.39
N ALA A 333 -6.25 37.31 0.04
CA ALA A 333 -5.02 37.44 -0.73
C ALA A 333 -5.10 36.74 -2.09
N VAL A 334 -5.73 35.55 -2.16
CA VAL A 334 -5.91 34.82 -3.43
C VAL A 334 -6.91 35.54 -4.33
N LEU A 335 -8.07 35.99 -3.80
CA LEU A 335 -9.10 36.68 -4.55
C LEU A 335 -8.59 37.99 -5.15
N ASN A 336 -7.60 38.65 -4.54
CA ASN A 336 -6.96 39.86 -5.04
C ASN A 336 -5.94 39.62 -6.16
N LEU A 337 -5.58 38.39 -6.49
CA LEU A 337 -4.57 38.09 -7.53
C LEU A 337 -5.14 38.09 -8.94
N ASP A 338 -6.39 37.67 -9.13
CA ASP A 338 -7.06 37.62 -10.42
C ASP A 338 -8.59 37.50 -10.21
N SER A 339 -9.38 37.99 -11.15
CA SER A 339 -10.84 37.80 -11.17
C SER A 339 -11.25 36.38 -11.59
N ASP A 340 -10.40 35.70 -12.34
CA ASP A 340 -10.53 34.29 -12.67
C ASP A 340 -9.88 33.45 -11.54
N LEU A 341 -10.68 32.67 -10.85
CA LEU A 341 -10.21 31.90 -9.69
C LEU A 341 -9.21 30.81 -10.06
N GLY A 342 -9.31 30.24 -11.26
CA GLY A 342 -8.32 29.29 -11.74
C GLY A 342 -6.93 29.92 -11.84
N ARG A 343 -6.85 31.10 -12.47
CA ARG A 343 -5.60 31.87 -12.56
C ARG A 343 -5.16 32.41 -11.20
N ALA A 344 -6.07 32.81 -10.35
CA ALA A 344 -5.76 33.27 -8.99
C ALA A 344 -5.10 32.14 -8.17
N LEU A 345 -5.62 30.92 -8.20
CA LEU A 345 -5.05 29.75 -7.53
C LEU A 345 -3.62 29.45 -8.05
N ILE A 346 -3.43 29.42 -9.38
CA ILE A 346 -2.11 29.19 -9.98
C ILE A 346 -1.10 30.26 -9.53
N LYS A 347 -1.49 31.55 -9.55
CA LYS A 347 -0.64 32.64 -9.07
C LYS A 347 -0.34 32.52 -7.58
N ALA A 348 -1.33 32.13 -6.76
CA ALA A 348 -1.17 31.99 -5.32
C ALA A 348 -0.12 30.90 -4.97
N PHE A 349 -0.14 29.76 -5.64
CA PHE A 349 0.88 28.73 -5.45
C PHE A 349 2.25 29.18 -5.96
N ARG A 350 2.34 29.82 -7.12
CA ARG A 350 3.60 30.39 -7.65
C ARG A 350 4.23 31.42 -6.72
N HIS A 351 3.44 32.24 -6.05
CA HIS A 351 3.91 33.24 -5.09
C HIS A 351 4.17 32.64 -3.70
N GLY A 352 3.67 31.41 -3.44
CA GLY A 352 3.72 30.76 -2.12
C GLY A 352 2.73 31.36 -1.12
N TYR A 353 1.65 32.02 -1.59
CA TYR A 353 0.54 32.49 -0.76
C TYR A 353 -0.32 31.33 -0.27
N LEU A 354 -0.33 30.23 -1.03
CA LEU A 354 -0.78 28.92 -0.60
C LEU A 354 0.43 27.99 -0.65
N ASP A 355 0.80 27.41 0.47
CA ASP A 355 1.95 26.49 0.57
C ASP A 355 1.63 25.37 1.55
N VAL A 356 1.32 24.20 1.01
CA VAL A 356 0.90 23.03 1.80
C VAL A 356 2.12 22.39 2.43
N PRO A 357 2.20 22.31 3.78
CA PRO A 357 3.36 21.73 4.46
C PRO A 357 3.53 20.25 4.10
N TYR A 358 4.79 19.84 3.91
CA TYR A 358 5.20 18.46 3.55
C TYR A 358 4.65 17.93 2.22
N CYS A 359 4.02 18.77 1.40
CA CYS A 359 3.58 18.41 0.05
C CYS A 359 4.74 18.53 -0.94
N LEU A 360 5.01 17.43 -1.67
CA LEU A 360 6.13 17.32 -2.60
C LEU A 360 5.75 17.62 -4.08
N HIS A 361 4.58 18.21 -4.30
CA HIS A 361 4.16 18.57 -5.66
C HIS A 361 5.05 19.68 -6.23
N PRO A 362 5.46 19.62 -7.52
CA PRO A 362 6.34 20.65 -8.13
C PRO A 362 5.81 22.08 -8.05
N ASP A 363 4.49 22.27 -8.13
CA ASP A 363 3.87 23.59 -8.05
C ASP A 363 3.63 24.11 -6.61
N ASN A 364 3.94 23.27 -5.59
CA ASN A 364 3.90 23.70 -4.19
C ASN A 364 5.25 24.28 -3.79
N ALA A 365 5.28 25.46 -3.18
CA ALA A 365 6.52 26.13 -2.81
C ALA A 365 7.39 25.34 -1.81
N GLY A 366 6.74 24.55 -0.95
CA GLY A 366 7.40 23.65 0.01
C GLY A 366 8.24 24.35 1.08
N ARG A 367 7.95 25.62 1.37
CA ARG A 367 8.64 26.45 2.38
C ARG A 367 7.95 26.44 3.72
N ALA A 368 6.63 26.23 3.74
CA ALA A 368 5.82 26.15 4.95
C ALA A 368 6.17 24.89 5.74
N ARG A 369 6.17 25.03 7.07
CA ARG A 369 6.35 23.91 8.01
C ARG A 369 5.39 24.06 9.17
N SER A 370 4.91 22.95 9.65
CA SER A 370 4.03 22.86 10.80
C SER A 370 4.58 21.88 11.85
N TYR A 371 4.03 21.91 13.03
CA TYR A 371 4.32 20.94 14.07
C TYR A 371 3.08 20.65 14.90
N LEU A 372 3.09 19.52 15.56
CA LEU A 372 2.07 19.09 16.50
C LEU A 372 2.60 19.28 17.94
N ASP A 373 1.83 19.95 18.78
CA ASP A 373 2.16 20.05 20.19
C ASP A 373 1.71 18.81 21.00
N GLN A 374 2.02 18.76 22.28
CA GLN A 374 1.69 17.64 23.17
C GLN A 374 0.18 17.44 23.36
N ALA A 375 -0.62 18.51 23.24
CA ALA A 375 -2.07 18.46 23.32
C ALA A 375 -2.75 18.10 21.98
N GLY A 376 -1.95 17.93 20.94
CA GLY A 376 -2.44 17.60 19.58
C GLY A 376 -2.87 18.81 18.77
N TRP A 377 -2.51 20.04 19.17
CA TRP A 377 -2.77 21.22 18.34
C TRP A 377 -1.76 21.35 17.21
N LEU A 378 -2.23 21.66 16.01
CA LEU A 378 -1.40 21.98 14.84
C LEU A 378 -1.05 23.47 14.81
N HIS A 379 0.22 23.77 14.68
CA HIS A 379 0.76 25.11 14.64
C HIS A 379 1.72 25.30 13.46
N TRP A 380 1.84 26.53 12.98
CA TRP A 380 2.91 26.89 12.06
C TRP A 380 4.25 27.00 12.80
N SER A 381 5.30 26.40 12.25
CA SER A 381 6.70 26.67 12.64
C SER A 381 7.40 27.56 11.62
N ARG A 382 6.89 27.57 10.37
CA ARG A 382 7.34 28.43 9.28
C ARG A 382 6.17 28.63 8.32
N ILE A 383 5.88 29.87 7.98
CA ILE A 383 4.76 30.23 7.08
C ILE A 383 5.19 30.46 5.62
N GLY A 384 6.51 30.49 5.32
CA GLY A 384 6.99 30.79 3.97
C GLY A 384 6.60 32.20 3.51
N SER A 385 5.90 32.28 2.38
CA SER A 385 5.39 33.55 1.82
C SER A 385 3.88 33.73 2.04
N MET A 386 3.25 32.90 2.85
CA MET A 386 1.81 33.01 3.11
C MET A 386 1.47 34.33 3.78
N PRO A 387 0.43 35.04 3.35
CA PRO A 387 0.04 36.36 3.86
C PRO A 387 -0.77 36.26 5.16
N ILE A 388 -0.22 35.61 6.16
CA ILE A 388 -0.81 35.43 7.49
C ILE A 388 0.08 36.05 8.55
N ALA A 389 -0.52 36.45 9.67
CA ALA A 389 0.25 37.02 10.79
C ALA A 389 1.18 35.98 11.40
N GLU A 390 2.42 36.35 11.62
CA GLU A 390 3.42 35.52 12.26
C GLU A 390 3.13 35.36 13.76
N THR A 391 2.24 34.48 14.12
CA THR A 391 2.12 34.00 15.51
C THR A 391 3.10 32.88 15.73
N LEU A 392 4.40 33.17 15.57
CA LEU A 392 5.46 32.19 15.76
C LEU A 392 5.59 31.88 17.24
N ARG A 393 5.07 30.73 17.64
CA ARG A 393 5.62 30.05 18.81
C ARG A 393 6.90 29.34 18.34
N PRO A 394 8.06 29.65 18.91
CA PRO A 394 9.31 29.06 18.45
C PRO A 394 9.22 27.54 18.56
N ALA A 395 9.27 26.85 17.42
CA ALA A 395 9.47 25.41 17.40
C ALA A 395 10.78 25.11 18.12
N ARG A 396 10.75 24.25 19.14
CA ARG A 396 11.94 23.93 19.96
C ARG A 396 13.03 23.19 19.17
N SER A 397 12.74 22.69 17.97
CA SER A 397 13.72 22.08 17.05
C SER A 397 13.08 21.86 15.67
N GLU A 398 13.89 21.72 14.62
CA GLU A 398 13.43 21.22 13.33
C GLU A 398 12.86 19.80 13.48
N LEU A 399 11.74 19.53 12.77
CA LEU A 399 11.07 18.24 12.85
C LEU A 399 11.97 17.16 12.22
N THR A 400 12.48 16.26 13.04
CA THR A 400 13.24 15.09 12.56
C THR A 400 12.31 14.09 11.86
N ALA A 401 12.87 13.17 11.07
CA ALA A 401 12.08 12.10 10.44
C ALA A 401 11.31 11.27 11.49
N ALA A 402 11.92 10.97 12.63
CA ALA A 402 11.26 10.28 13.76
C ALA A 402 10.13 11.14 14.36
N GLY A 403 10.33 12.45 14.51
CA GLY A 403 9.31 13.38 14.99
C GLY A 403 8.12 13.49 14.01
N LEU A 404 8.39 13.47 12.71
CA LEU A 404 7.35 13.45 11.69
C LEU A 404 6.49 12.16 11.77
N LEU A 405 7.11 10.99 11.88
CA LEU A 405 6.41 9.72 12.07
C LEU A 405 5.59 9.70 13.36
N GLN A 406 6.12 10.24 14.46
CA GLN A 406 5.39 10.39 15.71
C GLN A 406 4.18 11.31 15.57
N ALA A 407 4.31 12.42 14.85
CA ALA A 407 3.19 13.34 14.59
C ALA A 407 2.12 12.69 13.71
N LEU A 408 2.50 11.98 12.64
CA LEU A 408 1.56 11.28 11.75
C LEU A 408 0.80 10.16 12.47
N SER A 409 1.42 9.44 13.39
CA SER A 409 0.79 8.36 14.18
C SER A 409 0.13 8.83 15.49
N PHE A 410 0.01 10.14 15.71
CA PHE A 410 -0.54 10.68 16.94
C PHE A 410 -1.97 10.21 17.23
N VAL A 411 -2.85 10.29 16.23
CA VAL A 411 -4.27 9.89 16.36
C VAL A 411 -4.40 8.39 16.59
N GLU A 412 -3.66 7.57 15.82
CA GLU A 412 -3.61 6.12 16.03
C GLU A 412 -3.30 5.79 17.51
N ARG A 413 -2.21 6.32 18.05
CA ARG A 413 -1.80 6.06 19.43
C ARG A 413 -2.82 6.57 20.45
N LYS A 414 -3.28 7.82 20.31
CA LYS A 414 -4.25 8.45 21.22
C LYS A 414 -5.49 7.58 21.41
N PHE A 415 -6.07 7.09 20.30
CA PHE A 415 -7.31 6.32 20.35
C PHE A 415 -7.09 4.85 20.73
N ASP A 416 -5.98 4.23 20.31
CA ASP A 416 -5.64 2.87 20.73
C ASP A 416 -5.29 2.78 22.22
N GLU A 417 -4.63 3.78 22.79
CA GLU A 417 -4.38 3.86 24.25
C GLU A 417 -5.67 4.11 25.03
N ALA A 418 -6.54 5.00 24.57
CA ALA A 418 -7.83 5.27 25.19
C ALA A 418 -8.74 4.02 25.16
N GLY A 419 -8.77 3.29 24.05
CA GLY A 419 -9.50 2.04 23.92
C GLY A 419 -9.05 0.97 24.91
N ARG A 420 -7.75 0.90 25.19
CA ARG A 420 -7.19 0.01 26.22
C ARG A 420 -7.56 0.43 27.64
N SER A 421 -7.66 1.72 27.90
CA SER A 421 -7.93 2.28 29.23
C SER A 421 -9.38 2.11 29.69
N GLY A 422 -10.33 2.04 28.76
CA GLY A 422 -11.75 1.87 29.01
C GLY A 422 -12.20 0.44 29.37
N LEU A 423 -11.34 -0.57 29.25
CA LEU A 423 -11.67 -1.96 29.55
C LEU A 423 -11.63 -2.23 31.06
N PRO A 424 -12.59 -3.00 31.65
CA PRO A 424 -12.51 -3.46 33.03
C PRO A 424 -11.26 -4.27 33.30
N THR A 425 -10.75 -4.24 34.54
CA THR A 425 -9.46 -4.83 34.96
C THR A 425 -9.26 -6.29 34.50
N PRO A 426 -10.26 -7.19 34.50
CA PRO A 426 -10.14 -8.55 33.98
C PRO A 426 -9.96 -8.58 32.45
N ALA A 427 -10.58 -7.68 31.72
CA ALA A 427 -10.44 -7.57 30.26
C ALA A 427 -9.09 -6.93 29.86
N ARG A 428 -8.52 -6.05 30.71
CA ARG A 428 -7.16 -5.51 30.53
C ARG A 428 -6.10 -6.61 30.56
N ALA A 429 -6.21 -7.54 31.51
CA ALA A 429 -5.31 -8.70 31.60
C ALA A 429 -5.47 -9.64 30.37
N ALA A 430 -6.69 -9.86 29.91
CA ALA A 430 -6.98 -10.66 28.71
C ALA A 430 -6.49 -10.00 27.41
N VAL A 431 -6.61 -8.66 27.29
CA VAL A 431 -6.10 -7.92 26.13
C VAL A 431 -4.57 -7.83 26.16
N ALA A 432 -3.98 -7.63 27.34
CA ALA A 432 -2.51 -7.68 27.50
C ALA A 432 -1.97 -9.08 27.17
N SER A 433 -2.64 -10.15 27.61
CA SER A 433 -2.31 -11.53 27.28
C SER A 433 -2.58 -11.86 25.81
N ALA A 434 -3.64 -11.34 25.20
CA ALA A 434 -3.95 -11.54 23.79
C ALA A 434 -3.02 -10.78 22.82
N LEU A 435 -2.33 -9.74 23.32
CA LEU A 435 -1.32 -8.99 22.55
C LEU A 435 0.10 -9.57 22.73
N THR A 436 0.29 -10.41 23.75
CA THR A 436 1.56 -11.11 24.01
C THR A 436 1.55 -12.56 23.53
N GLU A 437 0.38 -13.12 23.18
CA GLU A 437 0.29 -14.46 22.61
C GLU A 437 -0.30 -14.39 21.20
N PRO A 438 0.34 -15.01 20.19
CA PRO A 438 -0.31 -15.30 18.92
C PRO A 438 -1.52 -16.19 19.24
N LYS A 439 -2.71 -15.83 18.76
CA LYS A 439 -3.90 -16.68 18.94
C LYS A 439 -3.62 -18.04 18.32
N GLU A 440 -3.37 -19.03 19.21
CA GLU A 440 -3.42 -20.44 18.87
C GLU A 440 -4.84 -20.81 18.41
N LEU A 441 -5.02 -20.89 17.09
CA LEU A 441 -6.25 -21.44 16.49
C LEU A 441 -6.09 -22.92 16.11
N TRP A 442 -5.05 -23.59 16.62
CA TRP A 442 -4.80 -25.03 16.36
C TRP A 442 -4.22 -25.70 17.60
N ARG A 443 -5.05 -26.03 18.57
CA ARG A 443 -4.68 -27.04 19.58
C ARG A 443 -5.02 -28.42 19.07
N THR A 444 -4.01 -29.13 18.55
CA THR A 444 -3.96 -30.58 18.56
C THR A 444 -2.88 -31.03 19.53
N LYS A 445 -3.15 -32.15 20.19
CA LYS A 445 -2.45 -32.83 21.31
C LYS A 445 -0.92 -32.75 21.30
N PRO A 446 -0.27 -32.85 22.49
CA PRO A 446 1.18 -32.73 22.62
C PRO A 446 1.91 -33.88 21.89
N MET A 447 2.67 -33.54 20.90
CA MET A 447 3.70 -34.43 20.37
C MET A 447 4.95 -34.40 21.27
N THR A 448 5.47 -35.55 21.56
CA THR A 448 6.73 -35.82 22.23
C THR A 448 7.85 -34.94 21.73
N GLN A 449 8.63 -34.40 22.65
CA GLN A 449 9.76 -33.53 22.43
C GLN A 449 10.76 -34.10 21.40
N LEU A 450 10.72 -33.55 20.20
CA LEU A 450 11.89 -33.51 19.33
C LEU A 450 12.69 -32.26 19.74
N SER A 451 13.96 -32.43 20.04
CA SER A 451 14.84 -31.36 20.48
C SER A 451 14.81 -30.21 19.49
N ALA A 452 14.46 -29.03 19.97
CA ALA A 452 14.43 -27.80 19.19
C ALA A 452 15.84 -27.51 18.65
N ALA A 453 15.93 -27.24 17.34
CA ALA A 453 17.12 -26.68 16.74
C ALA A 453 17.50 -25.35 17.46
N PRO A 454 18.79 -25.00 17.61
CA PRO A 454 19.22 -23.82 18.33
C PRO A 454 18.64 -22.56 17.65
N GLY A 455 17.81 -21.80 18.38
CA GLY A 455 17.31 -20.47 17.99
C GLY A 455 15.86 -20.39 17.55
N THR A 456 14.89 -20.75 18.40
CA THR A 456 13.44 -20.67 18.11
C THR A 456 12.75 -19.35 18.49
N GLN A 457 13.48 -18.29 18.80
CA GLN A 457 12.94 -16.93 18.81
C GLN A 457 13.78 -16.03 17.90
N PRO A 458 13.17 -15.22 17.02
CA PRO A 458 13.90 -14.20 16.30
C PRO A 458 14.44 -13.21 17.33
N ALA A 459 15.75 -13.29 17.63
CA ALA A 459 16.41 -12.31 18.46
C ALA A 459 16.24 -10.94 17.79
N THR A 460 15.65 -9.98 18.49
CA THR A 460 15.58 -8.59 18.01
C THR A 460 16.99 -8.11 17.74
N PRO A 461 17.30 -7.56 16.56
CA PRO A 461 18.64 -7.06 16.28
C PRO A 461 19.05 -6.01 17.35
N PRO A 462 20.32 -6.00 17.79
CA PRO A 462 20.84 -4.95 18.64
C PRO A 462 20.87 -3.61 17.87
N SER A 463 21.20 -2.52 18.54
CA SER A 463 21.43 -1.26 17.84
C SER A 463 22.51 -1.43 16.75
N THR A 464 22.43 -0.64 15.68
CA THR A 464 23.41 -0.72 14.57
C THR A 464 24.85 -0.64 15.04
N ARG A 465 25.13 0.23 16.03
CA ARG A 465 26.48 0.37 16.59
C ARG A 465 26.94 -0.90 17.32
N GLU A 466 26.08 -1.49 18.14
CA GLU A 466 26.38 -2.74 18.85
C GLU A 466 26.59 -3.89 17.87
N HIS A 467 25.72 -3.97 16.84
CA HIS A 467 25.85 -4.98 15.80
C HIS A 467 27.19 -4.87 15.06
N LEU A 468 27.53 -3.69 14.54
CA LEU A 468 28.77 -3.47 13.79
C LEU A 468 30.04 -3.57 14.63
N SER A 469 29.97 -3.35 15.95
CA SER A 469 31.12 -3.52 16.85
C SER A 469 31.26 -4.92 17.44
N SER A 470 30.33 -5.83 17.11
CA SER A 470 30.34 -7.22 17.59
C SER A 470 31.46 -8.04 16.93
N PRO A 471 32.32 -8.75 17.71
CA PRO A 471 33.30 -9.68 17.16
C PRO A 471 32.66 -10.83 16.35
N ALA A 472 31.43 -11.22 16.71
CA ALA A 472 30.68 -12.22 15.95
C ALA A 472 30.27 -11.69 14.57
N THR A 473 29.72 -10.47 14.50
CA THR A 473 29.39 -9.83 13.22
C THR A 473 30.62 -9.69 12.34
N TRP A 474 31.76 -9.28 12.91
CA TRP A 474 33.01 -9.22 12.16
C TRP A 474 33.40 -10.58 11.56
N ALA A 475 33.32 -11.66 12.34
CA ALA A 475 33.65 -13.02 11.85
C ALA A 475 32.69 -13.45 10.73
N VAL A 476 31.38 -13.22 10.90
CA VAL A 476 30.36 -13.55 9.89
C VAL A 476 30.60 -12.81 8.57
N LEU A 477 30.84 -11.49 8.61
CA LEU A 477 31.08 -10.71 7.41
C LEU A 477 32.43 -11.03 6.75
N THR A 478 33.42 -11.49 7.54
CA THR A 478 34.69 -12.01 7.01
C THR A 478 34.47 -13.32 6.24
N ILE A 479 33.67 -14.25 6.81
CA ILE A 479 33.26 -15.48 6.11
C ILE A 479 32.49 -15.15 4.84
N GLN A 480 31.54 -14.23 4.89
CA GLN A 480 30.77 -13.80 3.71
C GLN A 480 31.67 -13.20 2.63
N SER A 481 32.59 -12.33 3.00
CA SER A 481 33.54 -11.74 2.05
C SER A 481 34.39 -12.80 1.36
N ARG A 482 34.88 -13.79 2.13
CA ARG A 482 35.68 -14.91 1.57
C ARG A 482 34.83 -15.82 0.69
N MET A 483 33.61 -16.12 1.10
CA MET A 483 32.61 -16.85 0.32
C MET A 483 32.38 -16.21 -1.06
N LEU A 484 32.16 -14.89 -1.10
CA LEU A 484 31.95 -14.14 -2.35
C LEU A 484 33.20 -14.16 -3.23
N ALA A 485 34.40 -14.01 -2.65
CA ALA A 485 35.66 -14.12 -3.38
C ALA A 485 35.87 -15.52 -3.99
N ALA A 486 35.58 -16.56 -3.23
CA ALA A 486 35.63 -17.95 -3.70
C ALA A 486 34.62 -18.20 -4.83
N THR A 487 33.40 -17.68 -4.71
CA THR A 487 32.35 -17.76 -5.73
C THR A 487 32.82 -17.13 -7.06
N ARG A 488 33.36 -15.91 -7.02
CA ARG A 488 33.90 -15.23 -8.21
C ARG A 488 35.03 -16.04 -8.86
N ASN A 489 35.95 -16.53 -8.04
CA ASN A 489 37.04 -17.38 -8.52
C ASN A 489 36.56 -18.65 -9.24
N PHE A 490 35.62 -19.35 -8.64
CA PHE A 490 35.04 -20.57 -9.20
C PHE A 490 34.34 -20.28 -10.54
N LEU A 491 33.45 -19.30 -10.57
CA LEU A 491 32.67 -18.98 -11.77
C LEU A 491 33.55 -18.46 -12.91
N CYS A 492 34.58 -17.63 -12.61
CA CYS A 492 35.56 -17.17 -13.59
C CYS A 492 36.34 -18.35 -14.22
N GLN A 493 36.78 -19.32 -13.39
CA GLN A 493 37.48 -20.51 -13.86
C GLN A 493 36.61 -21.43 -14.74
N HIS A 494 35.28 -21.37 -14.57
CA HIS A 494 34.31 -22.13 -15.36
C HIS A 494 33.79 -21.35 -16.59
N GLY A 495 34.41 -20.22 -16.92
CA GLY A 495 34.14 -19.43 -18.12
C GLY A 495 32.88 -18.56 -18.02
N PHE A 496 32.47 -18.18 -16.80
CA PHE A 496 31.37 -17.24 -16.60
C PHE A 496 31.86 -15.79 -16.65
N THR A 497 31.09 -14.94 -17.29
CA THR A 497 31.28 -13.48 -17.29
C THR A 497 30.46 -12.83 -16.20
N GLU A 498 31.10 -12.02 -15.32
CA GLU A 498 30.38 -11.20 -14.36
C GLU A 498 29.75 -10.00 -15.07
N VAL A 499 28.44 -9.81 -14.93
CA VAL A 499 27.69 -8.68 -15.51
C VAL A 499 27.05 -7.86 -14.40
N LEU A 500 26.99 -6.55 -14.58
CA LEU A 500 26.29 -5.65 -13.67
C LEU A 500 24.89 -5.41 -14.20
N LEU A 501 23.91 -5.93 -13.53
CA LEU A 501 22.50 -5.80 -13.91
C LEU A 501 21.85 -4.60 -13.18
N PRO A 502 20.79 -4.01 -13.77
CA PRO A 502 20.16 -2.83 -13.19
C PRO A 502 19.42 -3.16 -11.90
N VAL A 503 19.42 -2.20 -10.95
CA VAL A 503 18.67 -2.28 -9.68
C VAL A 503 17.25 -1.79 -9.86
N ILE A 504 16.98 -1.02 -10.92
CA ILE A 504 15.67 -0.46 -11.26
C ILE A 504 15.33 -0.80 -12.70
N GLY A 505 14.05 -1.00 -12.97
CA GLY A 505 13.57 -1.27 -14.33
C GLY A 505 12.06 -1.03 -14.46
N PRO A 506 11.54 -1.00 -15.69
CA PRO A 506 10.12 -0.78 -15.94
C PRO A 506 9.25 -1.91 -15.38
N VAL A 507 9.80 -3.09 -15.24
CA VAL A 507 9.15 -4.28 -14.70
C VAL A 507 10.18 -5.12 -13.95
N THR A 508 9.72 -5.90 -12.96
CA THR A 508 10.53 -6.87 -12.22
C THR A 508 9.83 -8.22 -12.17
N ASP A 509 10.48 -9.23 -11.61
CA ASP A 509 9.90 -10.56 -11.41
C ASP A 509 8.61 -10.50 -10.59
N PRO A 510 7.49 -11.08 -11.08
CA PRO A 510 6.24 -11.19 -10.32
C PRO A 510 6.27 -12.27 -9.24
N GLY A 511 7.23 -13.20 -9.31
CA GLY A 511 7.26 -14.47 -8.57
C GLY A 511 7.60 -14.39 -7.07
N ALA A 512 7.56 -13.22 -6.46
CA ALA A 512 7.85 -13.07 -5.04
C ALA A 512 6.62 -13.39 -4.18
N ARG A 513 6.33 -14.64 -3.91
CA ARG A 513 5.40 -15.26 -2.90
C ARG A 513 4.65 -14.26 -1.98
N GLY A 514 3.83 -13.36 -2.56
CA GLY A 514 3.07 -12.36 -1.81
C GLY A 514 3.85 -11.11 -1.39
N ALA A 515 5.14 -11.00 -1.68
CA ALA A 515 5.92 -9.80 -1.42
C ALA A 515 5.46 -8.64 -2.31
N LYS A 516 5.29 -7.46 -1.72
CA LYS A 516 4.91 -6.26 -2.45
C LYS A 516 6.11 -5.69 -3.20
N GLN A 517 5.94 -5.43 -4.49
CA GLN A 517 6.92 -4.72 -5.31
C GLN A 517 6.99 -3.24 -4.92
N VAL A 518 8.17 -2.62 -5.06
CA VAL A 518 8.38 -1.20 -4.77
C VAL A 518 8.40 -0.41 -6.07
N ASP A 519 7.45 0.50 -6.23
CA ASP A 519 7.39 1.43 -7.34
C ASP A 519 8.28 2.65 -7.07
N ILE A 520 8.97 3.13 -8.07
CA ILE A 520 9.75 4.37 -8.06
C ILE A 520 9.36 5.26 -9.23
N ASP A 521 9.46 6.56 -9.04
CA ASP A 521 9.37 7.54 -10.11
C ASP A 521 10.75 7.69 -10.76
N TYR A 522 10.86 7.27 -12.02
CA TYR A 522 12.06 7.43 -12.82
C TYR A 522 11.79 8.48 -13.92
N TYR A 523 12.03 9.75 -13.58
CA TYR A 523 11.80 10.89 -14.49
C TYR A 523 10.39 10.92 -15.11
N GLY A 524 9.36 10.68 -14.30
CA GLY A 524 7.97 10.64 -14.75
C GLY A 524 7.52 9.27 -15.29
N HIS A 525 8.40 8.28 -15.36
CA HIS A 525 8.09 6.91 -15.72
C HIS A 525 7.99 6.03 -14.47
N ARG A 526 7.00 5.16 -14.42
CA ARG A 526 6.85 4.22 -13.32
C ARG A 526 7.82 3.06 -13.49
N TYR A 527 8.85 3.02 -12.66
CA TYR A 527 9.81 1.93 -12.56
C TYR A 527 9.63 1.16 -11.25
N LYS A 528 10.34 0.05 -11.11
CA LYS A 528 10.34 -0.81 -9.92
C LYS A 528 11.76 -1.07 -9.45
N LEU A 529 11.93 -1.26 -8.12
CA LEU A 529 13.12 -1.91 -7.60
C LEU A 529 13.08 -3.40 -7.97
N MET A 530 14.25 -3.95 -8.30
CA MET A 530 14.36 -5.35 -8.68
C MET A 530 14.06 -6.29 -7.51
N THR A 531 13.14 -7.21 -7.72
CA THR A 531 12.86 -8.33 -6.82
C THR A 531 13.68 -9.57 -7.19
N SER A 532 14.13 -9.65 -8.44
CA SER A 532 15.04 -10.65 -9.02
C SER A 532 15.57 -10.16 -10.36
N ALA A 533 16.79 -10.53 -10.70
CA ALA A 533 17.44 -10.19 -11.96
C ALA A 533 17.05 -11.12 -13.14
N ILE A 534 16.07 -12.01 -12.98
CA ILE A 534 15.79 -13.13 -13.92
C ILE A 534 15.59 -12.69 -15.36
N LEU A 535 14.81 -11.62 -15.63
CA LEU A 535 14.52 -11.16 -16.98
C LEU A 535 15.79 -10.62 -17.68
N TYR A 536 16.62 -9.92 -16.93
CA TYR A 536 17.89 -9.38 -17.43
C TYR A 536 18.94 -10.47 -17.64
N LYS A 537 18.96 -11.51 -16.79
CA LYS A 537 19.84 -12.68 -16.98
C LYS A 537 19.57 -13.36 -18.32
N GLN A 538 18.29 -13.68 -18.60
CA GLN A 538 17.91 -14.31 -19.87
C GLN A 538 18.25 -13.42 -21.07
N ALA A 539 17.96 -12.12 -21.00
CA ALA A 539 18.28 -11.16 -22.06
C ALA A 539 19.81 -11.08 -22.32
N SER A 540 20.63 -11.13 -21.27
CA SER A 540 22.09 -11.05 -21.39
C SER A 540 22.71 -12.25 -22.09
N LEU A 541 22.03 -13.39 -22.17
CA LEU A 541 22.49 -14.56 -22.92
C LEU A 541 22.48 -14.36 -24.44
N THR A 542 21.95 -13.28 -24.94
CA THR A 542 22.14 -12.87 -26.34
C THR A 542 23.58 -12.38 -26.64
N MET A 543 24.35 -12.06 -25.58
CA MET A 543 25.75 -11.61 -25.69
C MET A 543 26.76 -12.66 -25.22
N PHE A 544 26.43 -13.41 -24.17
CA PHE A 544 27.35 -14.33 -23.50
C PHE A 544 26.69 -15.66 -23.25
N ASP A 545 27.38 -16.77 -23.45
CA ASP A 545 26.83 -18.12 -23.18
C ASP A 545 26.67 -18.42 -21.68
N LYS A 546 27.49 -17.80 -20.83
CA LYS A 546 27.50 -18.04 -19.38
C LYS A 546 27.71 -16.71 -18.66
N ILE A 547 26.78 -16.35 -17.82
CA ILE A 547 26.85 -15.13 -17.01
C ILE A 547 26.59 -15.40 -15.55
N TYR A 548 27.09 -14.50 -14.72
CA TYR A 548 26.65 -14.38 -13.33
C TYR A 548 26.63 -12.92 -12.90
N CYS A 549 25.91 -12.65 -11.84
CA CYS A 549 25.96 -11.37 -11.13
C CYS A 549 25.75 -11.60 -9.62
N ILE A 550 26.20 -10.62 -8.82
CA ILE A 550 25.84 -10.52 -7.42
C ILE A 550 24.94 -9.28 -7.32
N ALA A 551 23.62 -9.51 -7.29
CA ALA A 551 22.62 -8.46 -7.42
C ALA A 551 21.89 -8.20 -6.12
N PRO A 552 21.70 -6.94 -5.70
CA PRO A 552 20.78 -6.59 -4.63
C PRO A 552 19.33 -6.75 -5.11
N ASN A 553 18.48 -7.27 -4.23
CA ASN A 553 17.06 -7.45 -4.45
C ASN A 553 16.26 -6.83 -3.31
N VAL A 554 15.10 -6.26 -3.64
CA VAL A 554 14.19 -5.66 -2.66
C VAL A 554 12.82 -6.31 -2.77
N ARG A 555 12.39 -6.96 -1.67
CA ARG A 555 11.08 -7.59 -1.54
C ARG A 555 10.44 -7.10 -0.25
N LEU A 556 9.33 -6.37 -0.35
CA LEU A 556 8.55 -6.01 0.83
C LEU A 556 7.73 -7.23 1.24
N GLU A 557 8.39 -8.14 1.96
CA GLU A 557 7.78 -9.36 2.46
C GLU A 557 6.59 -9.06 3.37
N PRO A 558 5.55 -9.92 3.40
CA PRO A 558 4.45 -9.79 4.34
C PRO A 558 4.93 -9.76 5.79
N LEU A 559 4.25 -9.02 6.65
CA LEU A 559 4.69 -8.83 8.05
C LEU A 559 4.65 -10.11 8.89
N ASP A 560 3.88 -11.11 8.49
CA ASP A 560 3.88 -12.45 9.11
C ASP A 560 5.19 -13.20 8.89
N THR A 561 5.99 -12.82 7.89
CA THR A 561 7.33 -13.38 7.67
C THR A 561 8.37 -12.91 8.70
N THR A 562 8.04 -11.90 9.53
CA THR A 562 8.93 -11.43 10.62
C THR A 562 9.24 -12.52 11.65
N VAL A 563 8.34 -13.47 11.82
CA VAL A 563 8.53 -14.63 12.72
C VAL A 563 9.49 -15.67 12.14
N THR A 564 9.83 -15.55 10.86
CA THR A 564 10.78 -16.45 10.22
C THR A 564 12.20 -15.93 10.41
N SER A 565 13.14 -16.82 10.68
CA SER A 565 14.56 -16.47 10.79
C SER A 565 15.27 -16.28 9.44
N ARG A 566 14.55 -16.23 8.31
CA ARG A 566 15.11 -16.40 6.94
C ARG A 566 14.73 -15.31 5.94
N HIS A 567 14.00 -14.26 6.34
CA HIS A 567 13.57 -13.20 5.44
C HIS A 567 14.19 -11.83 5.78
N LEU A 568 14.66 -11.14 4.74
CA LEU A 568 15.08 -9.75 4.73
C LEU A 568 14.31 -9.03 3.60
N ALA A 569 13.98 -7.77 3.81
CA ALA A 569 13.36 -6.93 2.78
C ALA A 569 14.36 -6.49 1.70
N GLU A 570 15.65 -6.42 2.04
CA GLU A 570 16.76 -6.17 1.12
C GLU A 570 17.83 -7.24 1.35
N PHE A 571 18.25 -7.92 0.28
CA PHE A 571 19.21 -9.03 0.32
C PHE A 571 19.95 -9.14 -1.01
N HIS A 572 21.00 -9.95 -1.07
CA HIS A 572 21.79 -10.19 -2.28
C HIS A 572 21.61 -11.61 -2.80
N GLN A 573 21.67 -11.78 -4.11
CA GLN A 573 21.70 -13.10 -4.77
C GLN A 573 22.93 -13.25 -5.64
N ILE A 574 23.54 -14.44 -5.58
CA ILE A 574 24.46 -14.94 -6.60
C ILE A 574 23.58 -15.54 -7.68
N ASP A 575 23.35 -14.79 -8.72
CA ASP A 575 22.51 -15.16 -9.86
C ASP A 575 23.38 -15.70 -11.00
N VAL A 576 23.05 -16.88 -11.51
CA VAL A 576 23.79 -17.57 -12.59
C VAL A 576 22.82 -17.96 -13.69
N GLU A 577 23.23 -17.82 -14.97
CA GLU A 577 22.45 -18.26 -16.12
C GLU A 577 23.36 -18.79 -17.23
N MET A 578 22.94 -19.89 -17.91
CA MET A 578 23.73 -20.61 -18.91
C MET A 578 22.90 -20.92 -20.15
N ALA A 579 23.33 -20.48 -21.32
CA ALA A 579 22.71 -20.82 -22.60
C ALA A 579 22.86 -22.31 -22.91
N GLY A 580 21.81 -22.92 -23.46
CA GLY A 580 21.79 -24.33 -23.87
C GLY A 580 21.86 -25.35 -22.72
N ALA A 581 21.89 -24.89 -21.47
CA ALA A 581 22.01 -25.79 -20.32
C ALA A 581 20.67 -26.41 -19.93
N SER A 582 20.74 -27.62 -19.35
CA SER A 582 19.62 -28.29 -18.71
C SER A 582 19.56 -28.02 -17.21
N ARG A 583 18.42 -28.34 -16.58
CA ARG A 583 18.23 -28.33 -15.13
C ARG A 583 19.33 -29.13 -14.40
N ASP A 584 19.66 -30.32 -14.92
CA ASP A 584 20.65 -31.21 -14.28
C ASP A 584 22.07 -30.63 -14.35
N GLN A 585 22.41 -29.89 -15.40
CA GLN A 585 23.68 -29.15 -15.48
C GLN A 585 23.71 -27.99 -14.48
N ALA A 586 22.63 -27.28 -14.30
CA ALA A 586 22.53 -26.21 -13.30
C ALA A 586 22.68 -26.77 -11.87
N MET A 587 21.99 -27.87 -11.56
CA MET A 587 22.14 -28.55 -10.24
C MET A 587 23.56 -29.03 -9.98
N ARG A 588 24.25 -29.65 -10.96
CA ARG A 588 25.66 -30.04 -10.81
C ARG A 588 26.58 -28.84 -10.56
N LEU A 589 26.37 -27.74 -11.28
CA LEU A 589 27.16 -26.51 -11.07
C LEU A 589 27.01 -26.00 -9.64
N ILE A 590 25.80 -26.04 -9.08
CA ILE A 590 25.54 -25.63 -7.69
C ILE A 590 26.27 -26.54 -6.70
N GLU A 591 26.24 -27.87 -6.91
CA GLU A 591 26.95 -28.85 -6.07
C GLU A 591 28.45 -28.55 -6.04
N GLU A 592 29.04 -28.32 -7.21
CA GLU A 592 30.47 -28.03 -7.36
C GLU A 592 30.81 -26.64 -6.74
N LEU A 593 30.00 -25.63 -6.99
CA LEU A 593 30.18 -24.27 -6.46
C LEU A 593 30.12 -24.28 -4.92
N VAL A 594 29.06 -24.84 -4.34
CA VAL A 594 28.89 -24.88 -2.88
C VAL A 594 30.03 -25.68 -2.22
N SER A 595 30.37 -26.83 -2.77
CA SER A 595 31.49 -27.64 -2.27
C SER A 595 32.81 -26.88 -2.32
N TYR A 596 33.11 -26.22 -3.42
CA TYR A 596 34.31 -25.37 -3.58
C TYR A 596 34.36 -24.23 -2.57
N VAL A 597 33.26 -23.50 -2.45
CA VAL A 597 33.14 -22.37 -1.52
C VAL A 597 33.31 -22.79 -0.07
N VAL A 598 32.64 -23.88 0.34
CA VAL A 598 32.75 -24.44 1.70
C VAL A 598 34.19 -24.88 1.98
N THR A 599 34.80 -25.59 1.05
CA THR A 599 36.22 -26.03 1.17
C THR A 599 37.14 -24.82 1.41
N LYS A 600 36.95 -23.74 0.63
CA LYS A 600 37.79 -22.55 0.73
C LYS A 600 37.59 -21.79 2.05
N VAL A 601 36.35 -21.58 2.50
CA VAL A 601 36.12 -20.83 3.75
C VAL A 601 36.57 -21.64 4.96
N LEU A 602 36.42 -22.97 4.97
CA LEU A 602 36.90 -23.84 6.02
C LEU A 602 38.43 -23.86 6.14
N SER A 603 39.12 -23.86 4.99
CA SER A 603 40.59 -23.87 4.98
C SER A 603 41.19 -22.51 5.39
N ASP A 604 40.54 -21.42 4.96
CA ASP A 604 41.11 -20.09 5.06
C ASP A 604 40.77 -19.34 6.37
N LEU A 605 39.67 -19.74 7.03
CA LEU A 605 39.08 -19.01 8.16
C LEU A 605 38.75 -19.87 9.39
N PRO A 606 39.63 -20.78 9.85
CA PRO A 606 39.33 -21.67 11.00
C PRO A 606 39.05 -20.86 12.30
N ALA A 607 39.75 -19.75 12.52
CA ALA A 607 39.57 -18.92 13.70
C ALA A 607 38.20 -18.24 13.79
N GLU A 608 37.61 -17.88 12.65
CA GLU A 608 36.29 -17.28 12.57
C GLU A 608 35.20 -18.29 12.93
N PHE A 609 35.33 -19.55 12.47
CA PHE A 609 34.42 -20.62 12.84
C PHE A 609 34.53 -20.96 14.34
N GLU A 610 35.74 -21.03 14.90
CA GLU A 610 35.94 -21.22 16.35
C GLU A 610 35.28 -20.09 17.17
N ARG A 611 35.45 -18.84 16.73
CA ARG A 611 34.83 -17.67 17.37
C ARG A 611 33.30 -17.72 17.38
N LEU A 612 32.70 -18.27 16.33
CA LEU A 612 31.25 -18.45 16.21
C LEU A 612 30.76 -19.73 16.91
N GLY A 613 31.63 -20.62 17.34
CA GLY A 613 31.27 -21.91 17.89
C GLY A 613 30.58 -22.86 16.90
N ARG A 614 30.82 -22.64 15.57
CA ARG A 614 30.21 -23.46 14.52
C ARG A 614 30.87 -24.82 14.44
N ASP A 615 30.10 -25.91 14.56
CA ASP A 615 30.57 -27.22 14.23
C ASP A 615 30.84 -27.31 12.71
N THR A 616 32.12 -27.49 12.37
CA THR A 616 32.57 -27.56 10.97
C THR A 616 32.54 -28.99 10.41
N ALA A 617 32.31 -30.02 11.22
CA ALA A 617 32.28 -31.41 10.75
C ALA A 617 31.12 -31.66 9.76
N ALA A 618 29.94 -31.14 10.07
CA ALA A 618 28.78 -31.21 9.19
C ALA A 618 29.02 -30.46 7.86
N LEU A 619 29.72 -29.32 7.88
CA LEU A 619 30.10 -28.59 6.68
C LEU A 619 31.14 -29.34 5.84
N ALA A 620 32.12 -30.00 6.47
CA ALA A 620 33.10 -30.78 5.76
C ALA A 620 32.45 -31.94 4.97
N ALA A 621 31.36 -32.50 5.46
CA ALA A 621 30.59 -33.52 4.74
C ALA A 621 29.97 -33.00 3.42
N LEU A 622 29.79 -31.66 3.25
CA LEU A 622 29.29 -31.08 1.98
C LEU A 622 30.31 -31.15 0.84
N THR A 623 31.59 -31.32 1.17
CA THR A 623 32.65 -31.33 0.17
C THR A 623 32.81 -32.69 -0.51
N THR A 624 32.06 -33.72 -0.07
CA THR A 624 32.19 -35.12 -0.56
C THR A 624 30.86 -35.66 -1.10
N GLY A 625 30.82 -36.04 -2.37
CA GLY A 625 29.70 -36.71 -3.05
C GLY A 625 28.50 -35.79 -3.38
N PRO A 626 27.56 -36.27 -4.19
CA PRO A 626 26.43 -35.50 -4.67
C PRO A 626 25.40 -35.19 -3.57
N PHE A 627 24.62 -34.13 -3.75
CA PHE A 627 23.48 -33.83 -2.90
C PHE A 627 22.29 -34.73 -3.21
N GLY A 628 21.43 -34.95 -2.22
CA GLY A 628 20.20 -35.72 -2.38
C GLY A 628 19.26 -35.09 -3.42
N ARG A 629 18.35 -35.88 -3.96
CA ARG A 629 17.29 -35.38 -4.87
C ARG A 629 15.95 -35.95 -4.44
N ARG A 630 14.95 -35.12 -4.38
CA ARG A 630 13.59 -35.47 -4.00
C ARG A 630 12.61 -34.67 -4.85
N SER A 631 11.55 -35.28 -5.34
CA SER A 631 10.50 -34.55 -6.04
C SER A 631 9.57 -33.82 -5.06
N HIS A 632 8.86 -32.82 -5.55
CA HIS A 632 7.82 -32.12 -4.80
C HIS A 632 6.74 -33.08 -4.29
N ALA A 633 6.29 -34.03 -5.15
CA ALA A 633 5.27 -35.01 -4.79
C ALA A 633 5.71 -35.93 -3.64
N GLU A 634 6.96 -36.43 -3.67
CA GLU A 634 7.54 -37.23 -2.57
C GLU A 634 7.65 -36.43 -1.28
N SER A 635 8.01 -35.15 -1.39
CA SER A 635 8.11 -34.25 -0.24
C SER A 635 6.75 -33.98 0.40
N VAL A 636 5.72 -33.73 -0.42
CA VAL A 636 4.33 -33.59 0.06
C VAL A 636 3.84 -34.85 0.75
N ALA A 637 4.15 -36.06 0.19
CA ALA A 637 3.78 -37.31 0.83
C ALA A 637 4.43 -37.46 2.21
N THR A 638 5.76 -37.22 2.29
CA THR A 638 6.51 -37.24 3.56
C THR A 638 5.92 -36.24 4.59
N LEU A 639 5.61 -35.02 4.19
CA LEU A 639 5.05 -34.02 5.09
C LEU A 639 3.68 -34.43 5.64
N ARG A 640 2.85 -35.05 4.80
CA ARG A 640 1.55 -35.60 5.23
C ARG A 640 1.69 -36.75 6.21
N GLU A 641 2.66 -37.63 5.99
CA GLU A 641 2.99 -38.71 6.94
C GLU A 641 3.45 -38.16 8.30
N LEU A 642 4.15 -37.02 8.29
CA LEU A 642 4.56 -36.27 9.49
C LEU A 642 3.43 -35.44 10.12
N GLY A 643 2.22 -35.48 9.56
CA GLY A 643 1.06 -34.73 10.06
C GLY A 643 1.01 -33.25 9.64
N HIS A 644 1.83 -32.81 8.67
CA HIS A 644 1.81 -31.46 8.14
C HIS A 644 0.87 -31.37 6.92
N PRO A 645 -0.20 -30.51 6.95
CA PRO A 645 -1.21 -30.46 5.91
C PRO A 645 -0.71 -29.65 4.69
N GLN A 646 0.17 -30.21 3.89
CA GLN A 646 0.70 -29.59 2.69
C GLN A 646 -0.25 -29.73 1.49
N ASN A 647 -0.54 -28.60 0.81
CA ASN A 647 -1.28 -28.60 -0.45
C ASN A 647 -0.38 -29.13 -1.58
N PRO A 648 -0.81 -30.17 -2.34
CA PRO A 648 -0.01 -30.76 -3.42
C PRO A 648 0.14 -29.86 -4.66
N ASP A 649 -0.73 -28.86 -4.82
CA ASP A 649 -0.73 -27.94 -5.97
C ASP A 649 -0.04 -26.59 -5.66
N ALA A 650 0.49 -26.43 -4.45
CA ALA A 650 1.17 -25.22 -4.00
C ALA A 650 2.66 -25.50 -3.72
N GLU A 651 3.44 -24.43 -3.60
CA GLU A 651 4.79 -24.53 -3.04
C GLU A 651 4.76 -25.17 -1.64
N ILE A 652 5.86 -25.82 -1.27
CA ILE A 652 6.01 -26.26 0.12
C ILE A 652 6.19 -25.02 0.99
N ASP A 653 5.37 -24.93 2.01
CA ASP A 653 5.45 -23.81 2.94
C ASP A 653 6.74 -23.85 3.78
N TRP A 654 7.09 -22.72 4.38
CA TRP A 654 8.35 -22.60 5.12
C TRP A 654 8.44 -23.55 6.33
N ALA A 655 7.31 -23.97 6.94
CA ALA A 655 7.28 -24.92 8.04
C ALA A 655 7.57 -26.33 7.51
N GLY A 656 6.94 -26.71 6.40
CA GLY A 656 7.22 -27.98 5.70
C GLY A 656 8.67 -28.06 5.21
N GLU A 657 9.23 -26.98 4.65
CA GLU A 657 10.65 -26.94 4.27
C GLU A 657 11.57 -27.14 5.48
N ALA A 658 11.28 -26.49 6.61
CA ALA A 658 12.08 -26.66 7.83
C ALA A 658 12.00 -28.10 8.35
N MET A 659 10.83 -28.73 8.30
CA MET A 659 10.65 -30.15 8.69
C MET A 659 11.47 -31.05 7.78
N LEU A 660 11.38 -30.89 6.45
CA LEU A 660 12.17 -31.70 5.50
C LEU A 660 13.67 -31.49 5.70
N SER A 661 14.09 -30.25 5.93
CA SER A 661 15.48 -29.86 6.18
C SER A 661 16.05 -30.52 7.44
N GLN A 662 15.24 -30.72 8.48
CA GLN A 662 15.63 -31.37 9.72
C GLN A 662 15.80 -32.89 9.57
N LEU A 663 15.14 -33.52 8.60
CA LEU A 663 15.26 -34.94 8.33
C LEU A 663 16.59 -35.33 7.66
N GLU A 664 17.23 -34.37 7.03
CA GLU A 664 18.39 -34.59 6.18
C GLU A 664 19.66 -34.06 6.86
N SER A 665 20.72 -34.84 6.78
CA SER A 665 22.06 -34.46 7.27
C SER A 665 22.90 -33.70 6.22
N ARG A 666 22.41 -33.61 5.00
CA ARG A 666 23.05 -32.96 3.85
C ARG A 666 22.03 -32.19 3.04
N PRO A 667 22.43 -31.14 2.31
CA PRO A 667 21.54 -30.47 1.37
C PRO A 667 21.00 -31.43 0.31
N PHE A 668 19.80 -31.14 -0.16
CA PHE A 668 19.14 -31.88 -1.22
C PHE A 668 18.38 -30.97 -2.17
N PHE A 669 18.24 -31.39 -3.42
CA PHE A 669 17.41 -30.71 -4.39
C PHE A 669 15.97 -31.21 -4.27
N LEU A 670 15.05 -30.24 -4.22
CA LEU A 670 13.62 -30.46 -4.33
C LEU A 670 13.20 -30.05 -5.73
N THR A 671 12.60 -30.98 -6.50
CA THR A 671 12.38 -30.80 -7.96
C THR A 671 10.93 -30.99 -8.34
N ASP A 672 10.59 -30.61 -9.58
CA ASP A 672 9.29 -30.90 -10.23
C ASP A 672 8.10 -30.30 -9.47
N TYR A 673 8.15 -28.99 -9.24
CA TYR A 673 7.03 -28.25 -8.64
C TYR A 673 5.82 -28.17 -9.59
N PRO A 674 4.59 -28.04 -9.02
CA PRO A 674 3.40 -27.84 -9.82
C PRO A 674 3.47 -26.53 -10.63
N LYS A 675 2.91 -26.53 -11.83
CA LYS A 675 2.95 -25.42 -12.78
C LYS A 675 2.39 -24.12 -12.21
N GLY A 676 1.35 -24.18 -11.38
CA GLY A 676 0.69 -23.00 -10.79
C GLY A 676 1.47 -22.30 -9.68
N SER A 677 2.56 -22.92 -9.17
CA SER A 677 3.29 -22.42 -8.00
C SER A 677 4.45 -21.49 -8.33
N ARG A 678 4.81 -21.28 -9.59
CA ARG A 678 6.04 -20.57 -10.02
C ARG A 678 5.80 -19.60 -11.17
N GLY A 679 6.79 -18.74 -11.40
CA GLY A 679 6.76 -17.69 -12.41
C GLY A 679 6.59 -18.20 -13.85
N PHE A 680 6.15 -17.31 -14.74
CA PHE A 680 5.86 -17.64 -16.14
C PHE A 680 7.11 -18.05 -16.95
N TYR A 681 8.31 -17.71 -16.49
CA TYR A 681 9.59 -18.00 -17.14
C TYR A 681 10.13 -19.40 -16.83
N ASP A 682 9.51 -20.16 -15.94
CA ASP A 682 9.90 -21.56 -15.66
C ASP A 682 9.28 -22.48 -16.71
N ARG A 683 10.11 -23.33 -17.33
CA ARG A 683 9.70 -24.21 -18.41
C ARG A 683 8.88 -25.39 -17.91
N GLU A 684 7.74 -25.64 -18.54
CA GLU A 684 6.94 -26.84 -18.28
C GLU A 684 7.65 -28.11 -18.79
N ASN A 685 7.51 -29.19 -18.06
CA ASN A 685 8.08 -30.48 -18.47
C ASN A 685 7.20 -31.13 -19.55
N PRO A 686 7.67 -31.25 -20.80
CA PRO A 686 6.86 -31.80 -21.87
C PRO A 686 6.49 -33.27 -21.70
N GLN A 687 7.25 -34.03 -20.90
CA GLN A 687 6.95 -35.42 -20.58
C GLN A 687 6.01 -35.59 -19.38
N ARG A 688 5.83 -34.52 -18.59
CA ARG A 688 4.95 -34.49 -17.41
C ARG A 688 4.20 -33.17 -17.36
N PRO A 689 3.17 -33.00 -18.20
CA PRO A 689 2.36 -31.78 -18.21
C PRO A 689 1.80 -31.44 -16.81
N GLY A 690 1.78 -30.17 -16.44
CA GLY A 690 1.40 -29.70 -15.12
C GLY A 690 2.55 -29.58 -14.12
N PHE A 691 3.77 -30.01 -14.48
CA PHE A 691 4.96 -29.87 -13.65
C PHE A 691 6.06 -29.10 -14.38
N LEU A 692 6.88 -28.38 -13.60
CA LEU A 692 7.95 -27.54 -14.12
C LEU A 692 9.32 -28.26 -14.07
N ARG A 693 10.22 -27.87 -14.96
CA ARG A 693 11.64 -28.29 -14.93
C ARG A 693 12.45 -27.37 -14.02
N ASN A 694 12.05 -27.29 -12.78
CA ASN A 694 12.65 -26.44 -11.76
C ASN A 694 13.21 -27.24 -10.57
N PHE A 695 13.87 -26.51 -9.68
CA PHE A 695 14.43 -27.08 -8.45
C PHE A 695 14.68 -25.98 -7.41
N ASP A 696 14.67 -26.37 -6.13
CA ASP A 696 15.25 -25.61 -5.03
C ASP A 696 16.35 -26.43 -4.38
N LEU A 697 17.40 -25.78 -3.86
CA LEU A 697 18.38 -26.42 -2.99
C LEU A 697 17.98 -26.12 -1.54
N ILE A 698 17.64 -27.17 -0.80
CA ILE A 698 17.28 -27.14 0.61
C ILE A 698 18.51 -27.52 1.45
N ALA A 699 18.94 -26.62 2.33
CA ALA A 699 19.99 -26.92 3.30
C ALA A 699 19.51 -27.92 4.36
N ALA A 700 20.41 -28.63 4.97
CA ALA A 700 20.16 -29.48 6.14
C ALA A 700 19.99 -28.67 7.44
N GLU A 701 19.83 -29.34 8.57
CA GLU A 701 19.83 -28.81 9.92
C GLU A 701 18.71 -27.76 10.20
N GLY A 702 17.62 -27.73 9.43
CA GLY A 702 16.52 -26.78 9.61
C GLY A 702 16.74 -25.41 8.96
N TYR A 703 17.80 -25.22 8.16
CA TYR A 703 18.09 -23.94 7.52
C TYR A 703 17.16 -23.61 6.33
N GLY A 704 16.56 -24.64 5.68
CA GLY A 704 15.60 -24.47 4.57
C GLY A 704 16.25 -24.05 3.25
N GLU A 705 15.49 -23.42 2.37
CA GLU A 705 15.91 -23.04 1.01
C GLU A 705 17.10 -22.08 0.97
N LEU A 706 18.14 -22.45 0.22
CA LEU A 706 19.31 -21.62 -0.11
C LEU A 706 19.25 -21.04 -1.52
N CYS A 707 18.66 -21.78 -2.46
CA CYS A 707 18.73 -21.51 -3.89
C CYS A 707 17.45 -21.95 -4.57
N SER A 708 17.02 -21.21 -5.58
CA SER A 708 15.97 -21.59 -6.53
C SER A 708 16.46 -21.45 -7.95
N GLY A 709 16.08 -22.42 -8.82
CA GLY A 709 16.49 -22.43 -10.22
C GLY A 709 15.56 -23.24 -11.12
N SER A 710 15.72 -23.07 -12.44
CA SER A 710 14.94 -23.83 -13.44
C SER A 710 15.60 -23.84 -14.82
N GLU A 711 15.13 -24.74 -15.70
CA GLU A 711 15.17 -24.48 -17.13
C GLU A 711 14.19 -23.37 -17.46
N ARG A 712 14.59 -22.47 -18.35
CA ARG A 712 13.79 -21.29 -18.70
C ARG A 712 12.95 -21.55 -19.94
N GLU A 713 11.73 -21.00 -19.90
CA GLU A 713 10.93 -20.90 -21.11
C GLU A 713 11.52 -19.82 -22.02
N HIS A 714 11.57 -20.10 -23.30
CA HIS A 714 12.14 -19.23 -24.32
C HIS A 714 11.26 -19.10 -25.57
N ASP A 715 10.21 -19.92 -25.67
CA ASP A 715 9.22 -19.81 -26.73
C ASP A 715 8.23 -18.69 -26.41
N TYR A 716 8.07 -17.77 -27.36
CA TYR A 716 7.20 -16.59 -27.19
C TYR A 716 5.75 -16.96 -26.88
N ALA A 717 5.19 -17.94 -27.62
CA ALA A 717 3.79 -18.31 -27.45
C ALA A 717 3.56 -19.02 -26.10
N ALA A 718 4.52 -19.86 -25.69
CA ALA A 718 4.49 -20.53 -24.39
C ALA A 718 4.60 -19.49 -23.23
N ILE A 719 5.49 -18.51 -23.32
CA ILE A 719 5.60 -17.42 -22.35
C ILE A 719 4.30 -16.64 -22.22
N ILE A 720 3.68 -16.23 -23.34
CA ILE A 720 2.40 -15.51 -23.31
C ILE A 720 1.29 -16.38 -22.68
N ALA A 721 1.23 -17.67 -23.01
CA ALA A 721 0.27 -18.58 -22.40
C ALA A 721 0.49 -18.68 -20.88
N ARG A 722 1.74 -18.83 -20.45
CA ARG A 722 2.12 -18.89 -19.03
C ARG A 722 1.82 -17.58 -18.29
N MET A 723 2.09 -16.42 -18.88
CA MET A 723 1.73 -15.12 -18.30
C MET A 723 0.24 -15.02 -18.02
N ARG A 724 -0.60 -15.48 -18.98
CA ARG A 724 -2.07 -15.51 -18.82
C ARG A 724 -2.51 -16.45 -17.70
N GLU A 725 -1.90 -17.63 -17.62
CA GLU A 725 -2.19 -18.62 -16.58
C GLU A 725 -1.81 -18.10 -15.17
N THR A 726 -0.72 -17.35 -15.04
CA THR A 726 -0.25 -16.77 -13.78
C THR A 726 -0.89 -15.40 -13.46
N GLY A 727 -1.77 -14.88 -14.34
CA GLY A 727 -2.43 -13.59 -14.15
C GLY A 727 -1.53 -12.38 -14.44
N GLU A 728 -0.37 -12.59 -15.10
CA GLU A 728 0.50 -11.49 -15.50
C GLU A 728 0.03 -10.83 -16.79
N ASN A 729 0.07 -9.49 -16.83
CA ASN A 729 -0.24 -8.73 -18.04
C ASN A 729 1.00 -8.64 -18.95
N PRO A 730 1.01 -9.27 -20.13
CA PRO A 730 2.14 -9.24 -21.07
C PRO A 730 2.55 -7.82 -21.49
N ALA A 731 1.61 -6.86 -21.56
CA ALA A 731 1.90 -5.49 -21.97
C ALA A 731 2.93 -4.80 -21.07
N LYS A 732 3.04 -5.18 -19.80
CA LYS A 732 4.06 -4.65 -18.87
C LYS A 732 5.47 -5.07 -19.23
N TYR A 733 5.62 -6.21 -19.90
CA TYR A 733 6.90 -6.86 -20.20
C TYR A 733 7.39 -6.58 -21.62
N GLY A 734 6.94 -5.51 -22.27
CA GLY A 734 7.18 -5.22 -23.69
C GLY A 734 8.64 -5.41 -24.12
N TRP A 735 9.60 -4.78 -23.43
CA TRP A 735 11.02 -4.89 -23.77
C TRP A 735 11.55 -6.34 -23.70
N TYR A 736 11.10 -7.11 -22.68
CA TYR A 736 11.52 -8.50 -22.52
C TYR A 736 10.89 -9.40 -23.59
N LEU A 737 9.60 -9.22 -23.85
CA LEU A 737 8.87 -9.96 -24.89
C LEU A 737 9.40 -9.66 -26.30
N ASP A 738 9.87 -8.45 -26.56
CA ASP A 738 10.53 -8.11 -27.82
C ASP A 738 11.87 -8.86 -27.97
N MET A 739 12.65 -8.99 -26.90
CA MET A 739 13.86 -9.82 -26.88
C MET A 739 13.52 -11.30 -27.15
N VAL A 740 12.50 -11.84 -26.47
CA VAL A 740 12.03 -13.22 -26.69
C VAL A 740 11.61 -13.44 -28.13
N ARG A 741 10.85 -12.48 -28.73
CA ARG A 741 10.39 -12.55 -30.13
C ARG A 741 11.56 -12.53 -31.13
N GLN A 742 12.63 -11.82 -30.82
CA GLN A 742 13.85 -11.79 -31.61
C GLN A 742 14.71 -13.06 -31.44
N GLY A 743 14.42 -13.85 -30.43
CA GLY A 743 15.08 -15.12 -30.12
C GLY A 743 16.11 -15.02 -29.00
N ILE A 744 15.70 -15.34 -27.78
CA ILE A 744 16.62 -15.60 -26.66
C ILE A 744 17.00 -17.10 -26.66
N PRO A 745 18.23 -17.47 -26.26
CA PRO A 745 18.60 -18.88 -26.21
C PRO A 745 17.84 -19.64 -25.10
N ALA A 746 17.54 -20.92 -25.33
CA ALA A 746 17.16 -21.82 -24.26
C ALA A 746 18.23 -21.78 -23.17
N SER A 747 17.83 -21.77 -21.91
CA SER A 747 18.78 -21.65 -20.80
C SER A 747 18.34 -22.39 -19.56
N ALA A 748 19.26 -22.54 -18.63
CA ALA A 748 18.99 -22.90 -17.24
C ALA A 748 19.86 -22.05 -16.31
N GLY A 749 19.29 -21.70 -15.17
CA GLY A 749 19.99 -20.91 -14.20
C GLY A 749 19.36 -20.96 -12.81
N PHE A 750 19.97 -20.22 -11.90
CA PHE A 750 19.57 -20.21 -10.49
C PHE A 750 19.96 -18.91 -9.79
N GLY A 751 19.40 -18.70 -8.58
CA GLY A 751 19.78 -17.63 -7.67
C GLY A 751 20.03 -18.19 -6.27
N ILE A 752 21.23 -18.00 -5.71
CA ILE A 752 21.58 -18.36 -4.33
C ILE A 752 21.53 -17.12 -3.47
N GLY A 753 20.74 -17.15 -2.38
CA GLY A 753 20.73 -16.06 -1.41
C GLY A 753 22.05 -15.95 -0.65
N VAL A 754 22.75 -14.83 -0.78
CA VAL A 754 24.06 -14.59 -0.13
C VAL A 754 23.94 -14.72 1.39
N GLU A 755 22.96 -14.01 1.97
CA GLU A 755 22.76 -13.99 3.42
C GLU A 755 22.27 -15.36 3.94
N ARG A 756 21.46 -16.08 3.17
CA ARG A 756 21.01 -17.44 3.51
C ARG A 756 22.16 -18.44 3.50
N LEU A 757 23.00 -18.40 2.47
CA LEU A 757 24.19 -19.25 2.38
C LEU A 757 25.19 -18.91 3.49
N THR A 758 25.42 -17.63 3.77
CA THR A 758 26.25 -17.18 4.90
C THR A 758 25.69 -17.67 6.23
N ARG A 759 24.38 -17.57 6.44
CA ARG A 759 23.69 -18.05 7.65
C ARG A 759 23.93 -19.55 7.85
N TYR A 760 23.80 -20.33 6.80
CA TYR A 760 24.03 -21.79 6.85
C TYR A 760 25.50 -22.14 7.14
N ILE A 761 26.44 -21.54 6.41
CA ILE A 761 27.87 -21.79 6.61
C ILE A 761 28.34 -21.38 8.01
N ALA A 762 27.94 -20.18 8.46
CA ALA A 762 28.35 -19.64 9.74
C ALA A 762 27.54 -20.19 10.95
N GLY A 763 26.48 -20.97 10.73
CA GLY A 763 25.69 -21.57 11.82
C GLY A 763 24.81 -20.56 12.58
N LEU A 764 24.26 -19.54 11.88
CA LEU A 764 23.53 -18.46 12.53
C LEU A 764 22.06 -18.79 12.77
N GLY A 765 21.53 -18.36 13.90
CA GLY A 765 20.12 -18.54 14.22
C GLY A 765 19.17 -17.73 13.33
N SER A 766 19.58 -16.54 12.87
CA SER A 766 18.76 -15.68 12.02
C SER A 766 19.56 -15.06 10.86
N VAL A 767 18.90 -14.87 9.72
CA VAL A 767 19.49 -14.32 8.50
C VAL A 767 19.96 -12.88 8.66
N TRP A 768 19.35 -12.08 9.54
CA TRP A 768 19.78 -10.69 9.78
C TRP A 768 21.23 -10.60 10.30
N GLN A 769 21.72 -11.64 10.97
CA GLN A 769 23.10 -11.71 11.46
C GLN A 769 24.13 -11.80 10.32
N ALA A 770 23.70 -12.17 9.12
CA ALA A 770 24.54 -12.25 7.93
C ALA A 770 24.59 -10.95 7.12
N SER A 771 23.99 -9.87 7.58
CA SER A 771 24.01 -8.56 6.93
C SER A 771 24.61 -7.50 7.85
N ALA A 772 25.42 -6.58 7.31
CA ALA A 772 25.95 -5.44 8.06
C ALA A 772 24.83 -4.44 8.45
N PHE A 773 23.86 -4.26 7.57
CA PHE A 773 22.71 -3.36 7.74
C PHE A 773 21.41 -4.07 7.40
N PRO A 774 20.94 -4.96 8.26
CA PRO A 774 19.79 -5.82 7.94
C PRO A 774 18.49 -5.03 7.81
N LYS A 775 17.75 -5.28 6.74
CA LYS A 775 16.39 -4.78 6.52
C LYS A 775 15.38 -5.86 6.87
N ILE A 776 14.95 -5.87 8.11
CA ILE A 776 13.94 -6.85 8.59
C ILE A 776 12.56 -6.34 8.23
N PRO A 777 11.65 -7.18 7.67
CA PRO A 777 10.29 -6.78 7.38
C PRO A 777 9.60 -6.12 8.58
N GLY A 778 9.05 -4.91 8.39
CA GLY A 778 8.36 -4.16 9.43
C GLY A 778 9.23 -3.48 10.49
N ALA A 779 10.54 -3.69 10.50
CA ALA A 779 11.45 -3.01 11.41
C ALA A 779 12.11 -1.80 10.73
N VAL A 780 12.22 -0.69 11.48
CA VAL A 780 12.97 0.48 11.02
C VAL A 780 14.44 0.27 11.38
N SER A 781 15.28 0.22 10.35
CA SER A 781 16.74 0.11 10.50
C SER A 781 17.44 1.02 9.48
N PRO A 782 18.65 1.49 9.74
CA PRO A 782 19.40 2.34 8.82
C PRO A 782 19.70 1.66 7.49
#